data_2dcf66b225295ba88dc117260a7a47ac
#
_entry.id   2dcf66b225295ba88dc117260a7a47ac
#
_cell.length_a   1.000
_cell.length_b   1.000
_cell.length_c   1.000
_cell.angle_alpha   90.00
_cell.angle_beta   90.00
_cell.angle_gamma   90.00
#
_symmetry.space_group_name_H-M   'P 1'
#
loop_
_entity.id
_entity.type
_entity.pdbx_description
1 polymer ?
#
loop_
_entity_poly.entity_id
_entity_poly.type
_entity_poly.pdbx_seq_one_letter_code
_entity_poly.pdbx_strand_id
1 'polypeptide(L)'
;MSDCKRVYRFGTDAQGTCVTEGDKSMNFVLGGKGANLAEMSRIGLPVPGGFTITCQTCVEYSGAGNVWPEGALDEIVAAEADLEARCGKKLGDASDPLLVSVRSGAPFSMPGMMDTVLNLGLNDDSVQGLIAQTQNPRFAWDSYRRFIQMFSNVVMGVDADLFENALTQARLVAGVRVDSELSAEDLQELVETFKGIFSENVEAALYPELEVVDGKPVFPHDPELQLRLAIQAVFGSWMNERACIYRKQHGISDELGTAVNVQAMAFGNKGETSATGVAFTRNPADGTKEFYGDFLVNAQGEDVVAGIRNTEPIADLKTTPGLESAGEELERVFLTLEDHYRDMCDIEFTIEQGKLWMLQTRVGKRTATAALRIAIEMVEEGLIIREEAVNRIDPAQLDQLLHPQFDASKKYEALASGLNASPGAAVGEVVFSSDDAVARANEGHKVILVRWETNPDDLKGMVAAEGILTSHGGKTSHAAVIARGMGTPCVCGVERFHIDAAEKVVRIEGSDRVLREGDVISIDGTQGIVVDGAVDLVSAELTGDLDTILSWADEIRLDETDGHANHVRVNADNPEDAALALEFGAEAIGLCRTEHMFLGDRKNIIQSFILSDDETVKQQALADLLKVQTEDFLAMFKTMSGRDAVVRLLDPPLHEFLDNPRELEVAITKKEAAGASEEELAVLRTRLRRIDGMVESNPMLGLRGVRLSVVFSDLPLMQVRAGATAAARLIKEGVDPRPEIMVPLVSITAEHVQTREVIERVIAEVSVEEGVELNIPVGTMLELPRACMVADEIAHHADFFCFGTNDLTQTTFGFSRDDAEAKFIPLYMHKKILKDNPFETIDTAVLELVRMAVEKGRATNPDMHFGVCGEHGGDPKSIKGLFNVADVDYVSCSPYRVPLARLAAAQAKLEAKRSA
;
A
#
# COMPACT_ATOMS: atom_id res chain seq x y z
N MET A 1 -17.05 -38.88 3.72
CA MET A 1 -15.97 -37.94 3.47
C MET A 1 -15.32 -38.40 2.18
N SER A 2 -15.31 -37.60 1.13
CA SER A 2 -14.74 -37.97 -0.17
C SER A 2 -13.23 -38.12 -0.01
N ASP A 3 -12.65 -39.18 -0.66
CA ASP A 3 -11.20 -39.36 -0.83
C ASP A 3 -10.59 -38.11 -1.44
N CYS A 4 -10.16 -37.16 -0.60
CA CYS A 4 -9.48 -35.96 -1.07
C CYS A 4 -8.02 -36.35 -1.24
N LYS A 5 -7.54 -36.32 -2.47
CA LYS A 5 -6.14 -36.60 -2.80
C LYS A 5 -5.24 -35.61 -2.09
N ARG A 6 -4.23 -36.10 -1.35
CA ARG A 6 -3.33 -35.27 -0.53
C ARG A 6 -1.97 -35.04 -1.16
N VAL A 7 -1.55 -35.88 -2.10
CA VAL A 7 -0.22 -35.81 -2.71
C VAL A 7 -0.33 -35.77 -4.23
N TYR A 8 0.34 -34.79 -4.85
CA TYR A 8 0.33 -34.52 -6.28
C TYR A 8 1.76 -34.58 -6.84
N ARG A 9 1.96 -35.37 -7.89
CA ARG A 9 3.25 -35.54 -8.58
C ARG A 9 3.52 -34.41 -9.55
N PHE A 10 4.80 -34.04 -9.76
CA PHE A 10 5.25 -33.16 -10.82
C PHE A 10 6.59 -33.63 -11.42
N GLY A 11 6.86 -33.19 -12.63
CA GLY A 11 8.03 -33.55 -13.40
C GLY A 11 7.72 -34.57 -14.51
N THR A 12 8.77 -35.26 -14.96
CA THR A 12 8.69 -36.26 -16.04
C THR A 12 9.05 -37.66 -15.53
N ASP A 13 8.64 -38.66 -16.28
CA ASP A 13 9.11 -40.06 -16.10
C ASP A 13 10.54 -40.24 -16.69
N ALA A 14 11.09 -41.45 -16.55
CA ALA A 14 12.43 -41.80 -17.07
C ALA A 14 12.55 -41.69 -18.61
N GLN A 15 11.42 -41.66 -19.33
CA GLN A 15 11.35 -41.48 -20.77
C GLN A 15 11.14 -40.02 -21.19
N GLY A 16 11.06 -39.09 -20.24
CA GLY A 16 10.79 -37.69 -20.47
C GLY A 16 9.30 -37.34 -20.68
N THR A 17 8.37 -38.26 -20.41
CA THR A 17 6.93 -38.00 -20.50
C THR A 17 6.47 -37.24 -19.23
N CYS A 18 5.71 -36.17 -19.40
CA CYS A 18 5.13 -35.43 -18.29
C CYS A 18 4.13 -36.32 -17.51
N VAL A 19 4.39 -36.49 -16.21
CA VAL A 19 3.53 -37.22 -15.26
C VAL A 19 2.84 -36.31 -14.25
N THR A 20 2.84 -35.01 -14.54
CA THR A 20 2.41 -33.97 -13.61
C THR A 20 0.91 -33.99 -13.37
N GLU A 21 0.55 -33.86 -12.12
CA GLU A 21 -0.82 -33.76 -11.61
C GLU A 21 -1.01 -32.33 -11.05
N GLY A 22 -2.06 -31.66 -11.51
CA GLY A 22 -2.32 -30.26 -11.12
C GLY A 22 -1.74 -29.22 -12.10
N ASP A 23 -2.01 -27.95 -11.81
CA ASP A 23 -1.64 -26.79 -12.63
C ASP A 23 -1.64 -25.49 -11.80
N LYS A 24 -1.32 -24.36 -12.45
CA LYS A 24 -1.26 -23.03 -11.80
C LYS A 24 -2.56 -22.55 -11.16
N SER A 25 -3.73 -23.09 -11.56
CA SER A 25 -5.02 -22.72 -10.97
C SER A 25 -5.22 -23.32 -9.57
N MET A 26 -4.44 -24.34 -9.21
CA MET A 26 -4.53 -25.05 -7.94
C MET A 26 -3.72 -24.41 -6.81
N ASN A 27 -3.48 -23.11 -6.86
CA ASN A 27 -2.66 -22.37 -5.90
C ASN A 27 -3.10 -22.57 -4.42
N PHE A 28 -4.40 -22.64 -4.15
CA PHE A 28 -4.92 -22.87 -2.79
C PHE A 28 -4.81 -24.34 -2.33
N VAL A 29 -4.56 -25.26 -3.25
CA VAL A 29 -4.37 -26.68 -2.94
C VAL A 29 -2.88 -27.02 -2.81
N LEU A 30 -2.09 -26.64 -3.82
CA LEU A 30 -0.68 -27.01 -3.98
C LEU A 30 0.27 -25.91 -3.43
N GLY A 31 -0.28 -24.77 -2.99
CA GLY A 31 0.50 -23.58 -2.71
C GLY A 31 1.11 -22.98 -3.99
N GLY A 32 1.57 -21.73 -3.93
CA GLY A 32 2.12 -21.05 -5.09
C GLY A 32 3.32 -21.77 -5.71
N LYS A 33 4.22 -22.31 -4.88
CA LYS A 33 5.40 -23.05 -5.37
C LYS A 33 5.02 -24.36 -6.04
N GLY A 34 4.18 -25.18 -5.41
CA GLY A 34 3.76 -26.47 -5.96
C GLY A 34 2.95 -26.33 -7.26
N ALA A 35 2.03 -25.37 -7.30
CA ALA A 35 1.24 -25.06 -8.50
C ALA A 35 2.12 -24.64 -9.69
N ASN A 36 3.14 -23.79 -9.43
CA ASN A 36 4.05 -23.36 -10.50
C ASN A 36 5.06 -24.45 -10.90
N LEU A 37 5.51 -25.32 -9.99
CA LEU A 37 6.32 -26.51 -10.35
C LEU A 37 5.53 -27.46 -11.26
N ALA A 38 4.26 -27.68 -10.94
CA ALA A 38 3.37 -28.47 -11.79
C ALA A 38 3.20 -27.81 -13.17
N GLU A 39 2.91 -26.51 -13.21
CA GLU A 39 2.71 -25.78 -14.47
C GLU A 39 3.96 -25.78 -15.35
N MET A 40 5.14 -25.45 -14.81
CA MET A 40 6.39 -25.49 -15.54
C MET A 40 6.66 -26.88 -16.14
N SER A 41 6.38 -27.94 -15.39
CA SER A 41 6.51 -29.32 -15.88
C SER A 41 5.54 -29.61 -17.04
N ARG A 42 4.29 -29.12 -16.96
CA ARG A 42 3.27 -29.29 -18.00
C ARG A 42 3.60 -28.61 -19.31
N ILE A 43 4.22 -27.42 -19.25
CA ILE A 43 4.67 -26.69 -20.44
C ILE A 43 6.02 -27.18 -20.96
N GLY A 44 6.56 -28.25 -20.39
CA GLY A 44 7.77 -28.94 -20.89
C GLY A 44 9.10 -28.34 -20.45
N LEU A 45 9.11 -27.51 -19.40
CA LEU A 45 10.35 -26.98 -18.86
C LEU A 45 11.11 -28.04 -18.03
N PRO A 46 12.45 -27.96 -17.96
CA PRO A 46 13.27 -28.92 -17.24
C PRO A 46 13.15 -28.73 -15.72
N VAL A 47 12.16 -29.32 -15.11
CA VAL A 47 11.91 -29.27 -13.66
C VAL A 47 12.38 -30.58 -13.03
N PRO A 48 13.21 -30.57 -11.97
CA PRO A 48 13.52 -31.78 -11.21
C PRO A 48 12.25 -32.43 -10.69
N GLY A 49 12.11 -33.75 -10.84
CA GLY A 49 10.92 -34.49 -10.42
C GLY A 49 10.65 -34.34 -8.92
N GLY A 50 9.37 -34.45 -8.54
CA GLY A 50 8.96 -34.35 -7.15
C GLY A 50 7.49 -34.61 -6.93
N PHE A 51 7.03 -34.28 -5.73
CA PHE A 51 5.62 -34.29 -5.36
C PHE A 51 5.31 -33.17 -4.36
N THR A 52 4.04 -32.75 -4.35
CA THR A 52 3.52 -31.71 -3.45
C THR A 52 2.48 -32.30 -2.51
N ILE A 53 2.64 -32.11 -1.20
CA ILE A 53 1.65 -32.42 -0.17
C ILE A 53 0.80 -31.17 0.02
N THR A 54 -0.52 -31.29 0.01
CA THR A 54 -1.46 -30.16 -0.07
C THR A 54 -1.51 -29.29 1.19
N CYS A 55 -1.89 -28.01 1.03
CA CYS A 55 -2.17 -27.09 2.14
C CYS A 55 -3.22 -27.66 3.10
N GLN A 56 -4.25 -28.34 2.58
CA GLN A 56 -5.29 -28.97 3.38
C GLN A 56 -4.73 -30.04 4.32
N THR A 57 -3.72 -30.81 3.88
CA THR A 57 -3.06 -31.80 4.75
C THR A 57 -2.34 -31.13 5.94
N CYS A 58 -1.74 -29.95 5.71
CA CYS A 58 -1.14 -29.15 6.79
C CYS A 58 -2.20 -28.70 7.82
N VAL A 59 -3.34 -28.21 7.33
CA VAL A 59 -4.46 -27.78 8.19
C VAL A 59 -5.02 -28.93 9.02
N GLU A 60 -5.24 -30.09 8.38
CA GLU A 60 -5.71 -31.30 9.06
C GLU A 60 -4.71 -31.80 10.10
N TYR A 61 -3.42 -31.84 9.76
CA TYR A 61 -2.34 -32.24 10.66
C TYR A 61 -2.26 -31.36 11.91
N SER A 62 -2.20 -30.03 11.71
CA SER A 62 -2.09 -29.07 12.79
C SER A 62 -3.37 -29.01 13.66
N GLY A 63 -4.54 -29.08 13.00
CA GLY A 63 -5.84 -29.08 13.67
C GLY A 63 -6.10 -30.32 14.53
N ALA A 64 -5.44 -31.45 14.21
CA ALA A 64 -5.49 -32.69 14.98
C ALA A 64 -4.43 -32.77 16.10
N GLY A 65 -3.71 -31.66 16.37
CA GLY A 65 -2.64 -31.62 17.38
C GLY A 65 -1.37 -32.31 16.91
N ASN A 66 -0.97 -32.10 15.66
CA ASN A 66 0.19 -32.66 14.98
C ASN A 66 0.10 -34.20 14.79
N VAL A 67 -1.10 -34.68 14.53
CA VAL A 67 -1.37 -36.09 14.20
C VAL A 67 -1.65 -36.22 12.71
N TRP A 68 -0.97 -37.18 12.07
CA TRP A 68 -1.14 -37.44 10.64
C TRP A 68 -2.58 -37.84 10.30
N PRO A 69 -3.19 -37.25 9.29
CA PRO A 69 -4.48 -37.71 8.77
C PRO A 69 -4.39 -39.16 8.28
N GLU A 70 -5.46 -39.91 8.42
CA GLU A 70 -5.54 -41.33 8.01
C GLU A 70 -5.20 -41.48 6.51
N GLY A 71 -4.25 -42.35 6.16
CA GLY A 71 -3.79 -42.64 4.82
C GLY A 71 -2.76 -41.60 4.25
N ALA A 72 -2.50 -40.46 4.92
CA ALA A 72 -1.59 -39.46 4.40
C ALA A 72 -0.15 -39.98 4.28
N LEU A 73 0.32 -40.77 5.26
CA LEU A 73 1.66 -41.37 5.21
C LEU A 73 1.78 -42.38 4.09
N ASP A 74 0.74 -43.19 3.83
CA ASP A 74 0.74 -44.15 2.74
C ASP A 74 0.82 -43.49 1.36
N GLU A 75 0.13 -42.35 1.18
CA GLU A 75 0.24 -41.53 -0.05
C GLU A 75 1.66 -40.94 -0.21
N ILE A 76 2.29 -40.48 0.87
CA ILE A 76 3.66 -39.92 0.85
C ILE A 76 4.67 -41.00 0.48
N VAL A 77 4.62 -42.16 1.11
CA VAL A 77 5.50 -43.32 0.82
C VAL A 77 5.33 -43.78 -0.62
N ALA A 78 4.08 -43.86 -1.14
CA ALA A 78 3.80 -44.21 -2.53
C ALA A 78 4.37 -43.15 -3.51
N ALA A 79 4.32 -41.86 -3.17
CA ALA A 79 4.87 -40.78 -3.99
C ALA A 79 6.40 -40.76 -3.96
N GLU A 80 7.02 -41.08 -2.83
CA GLU A 80 8.47 -41.26 -2.68
C GLU A 80 8.96 -42.43 -3.58
N ALA A 81 8.34 -43.60 -3.49
CA ALA A 81 8.68 -44.75 -4.31
C ALA A 81 8.49 -44.48 -5.84
N ASP A 82 7.49 -43.71 -6.22
CA ASP A 82 7.31 -43.23 -7.58
C ASP A 82 8.44 -42.28 -8.01
N LEU A 83 8.84 -41.33 -7.14
CA LEU A 83 9.97 -40.43 -7.41
C LEU A 83 11.27 -41.20 -7.58
N GLU A 84 11.57 -42.16 -6.70
CA GLU A 84 12.74 -43.04 -6.80
C GLU A 84 12.76 -43.77 -8.15
N ALA A 85 11.63 -44.38 -8.55
CA ALA A 85 11.51 -45.08 -9.80
C ALA A 85 11.75 -44.18 -11.04
N ARG A 86 11.22 -42.95 -11.00
CA ARG A 86 11.40 -41.94 -12.05
C ARG A 86 12.84 -41.43 -12.14
N CYS A 87 13.51 -41.23 -11.02
CA CYS A 87 14.89 -40.82 -10.98
C CYS A 87 15.89 -41.97 -11.20
N GLY A 88 15.45 -43.21 -11.08
CA GLY A 88 16.32 -44.40 -11.14
C GLY A 88 17.30 -44.49 -9.95
N LYS A 89 16.98 -43.84 -8.82
CA LYS A 89 17.80 -43.71 -7.62
C LYS A 89 16.95 -44.00 -6.40
N LYS A 90 17.57 -44.34 -5.27
CA LYS A 90 16.89 -44.50 -4.00
C LYS A 90 17.35 -43.50 -2.97
N LEU A 91 16.40 -43.05 -2.13
CA LEU A 91 16.69 -42.18 -0.98
C LEU A 91 17.61 -42.93 -0.01
N GLY A 92 18.76 -42.34 0.32
CA GLY A 92 19.76 -42.96 1.22
C GLY A 92 20.57 -44.13 0.64
N ASP A 93 20.50 -44.40 -0.66
CA ASP A 93 21.30 -45.47 -1.30
C ASP A 93 22.80 -45.24 -1.10
N ALA A 94 23.50 -46.33 -0.71
CA ALA A 94 24.93 -46.25 -0.44
C ALA A 94 25.83 -46.15 -1.68
N SER A 95 25.28 -46.30 -2.89
CA SER A 95 26.03 -46.30 -4.15
C SER A 95 25.67 -45.10 -5.05
N ASP A 96 24.38 -44.76 -5.21
CA ASP A 96 23.91 -43.65 -6.02
C ASP A 96 22.64 -43.04 -5.36
N PRO A 97 22.82 -42.24 -4.28
CA PRO A 97 21.68 -41.75 -3.49
C PRO A 97 20.84 -40.74 -4.24
N LEU A 98 19.48 -40.90 -4.10
CA LEU A 98 18.58 -39.81 -4.36
C LEU A 98 18.65 -38.82 -3.17
N LEU A 99 18.86 -37.55 -3.47
CA LEU A 99 18.77 -36.49 -2.47
C LEU A 99 17.58 -35.59 -2.83
N VAL A 100 16.87 -35.13 -1.80
CA VAL A 100 15.68 -34.27 -2.02
C VAL A 100 15.77 -33.00 -1.18
N SER A 101 15.07 -31.98 -1.65
CA SER A 101 14.71 -30.79 -0.87
C SER A 101 13.27 -30.89 -0.37
N VAL A 102 13.01 -30.39 0.85
CA VAL A 102 11.68 -30.29 1.43
C VAL A 102 11.40 -28.82 1.68
N ARG A 103 10.48 -28.26 0.89
CA ARG A 103 10.27 -26.81 0.81
C ARG A 103 8.81 -26.45 1.08
N SER A 104 8.59 -25.40 1.86
CA SER A 104 7.25 -24.82 2.05
C SER A 104 6.71 -24.17 0.77
N GLY A 105 5.39 -24.15 0.63
CA GLY A 105 4.71 -23.53 -0.49
C GLY A 105 3.31 -23.03 -0.12
N ALA A 106 3.24 -21.87 0.55
CA ALA A 106 1.93 -21.25 0.87
C ALA A 106 1.24 -20.70 -0.37
N PRO A 107 -0.09 -20.51 -0.36
CA PRO A 107 -0.84 -19.87 -1.45
C PRO A 107 -0.36 -18.45 -1.77
N PHE A 108 0.13 -17.72 -0.76
CA PHE A 108 0.72 -16.39 -0.88
C PHE A 108 2.23 -16.45 -0.68
N SER A 109 2.98 -15.65 -1.46
CA SER A 109 4.43 -15.57 -1.32
C SER A 109 4.80 -14.88 0.00
N MET A 110 5.55 -15.60 0.85
CA MET A 110 6.03 -15.12 2.15
C MET A 110 7.56 -15.33 2.22
N PRO A 111 8.36 -14.47 1.57
CA PRO A 111 9.81 -14.67 1.43
C PRO A 111 10.52 -14.72 2.80
N GLY A 112 11.33 -15.78 3.02
CA GLY A 112 12.11 -15.95 4.25
C GLY A 112 11.30 -16.26 5.52
N MET A 113 9.96 -16.38 5.42
CA MET A 113 9.12 -16.60 6.62
C MET A 113 8.98 -18.06 7.02
N MET A 114 9.13 -18.98 6.09
CA MET A 114 8.95 -20.43 6.31
C MET A 114 10.21 -21.21 5.97
N ASP A 115 10.30 -22.41 6.54
CA ASP A 115 11.51 -23.21 6.54
C ASP A 115 11.67 -24.08 5.30
N THR A 116 12.92 -24.49 5.04
CA THR A 116 13.35 -25.38 3.94
C THR A 116 14.41 -26.33 4.50
N VAL A 117 14.42 -27.58 4.03
CA VAL A 117 15.48 -28.56 4.31
C VAL A 117 16.03 -29.05 2.99
N LEU A 118 17.36 -28.95 2.80
CA LEU A 118 18.07 -29.35 1.60
C LEU A 118 18.96 -30.59 1.86
N ASN A 119 19.38 -31.26 0.80
CA ASN A 119 20.28 -32.41 0.86
C ASN A 119 19.78 -33.59 1.71
N LEU A 120 18.46 -33.69 1.91
CA LEU A 120 17.84 -34.77 2.69
C LEU A 120 18.07 -36.13 1.99
N GLY A 121 18.39 -37.14 2.75
CA GLY A 121 18.77 -38.47 2.29
C GLY A 121 20.28 -38.78 2.50
N LEU A 122 21.05 -37.76 2.93
CA LEU A 122 22.46 -37.99 3.34
C LEU A 122 22.54 -38.65 4.72
N ASN A 123 23.41 -39.65 4.79
CA ASN A 123 23.84 -40.34 5.99
C ASN A 123 25.25 -40.85 5.80
N ASP A 124 25.82 -41.61 6.75
CA ASP A 124 27.21 -42.06 6.71
C ASP A 124 27.49 -43.02 5.54
N ASP A 125 26.47 -43.76 5.07
CA ASP A 125 26.62 -44.68 3.92
C ASP A 125 26.39 -43.92 2.60
N SER A 126 25.34 -43.11 2.49
CA SER A 126 24.98 -42.43 1.25
C SER A 126 26.00 -41.34 0.85
N VAL A 127 26.74 -40.73 1.82
CA VAL A 127 27.81 -39.78 1.53
C VAL A 127 28.93 -40.46 0.77
N GLN A 128 29.23 -41.76 1.04
CA GLN A 128 30.24 -42.53 0.33
C GLN A 128 29.80 -42.81 -1.12
N GLY A 129 28.50 -43.09 -1.32
CA GLY A 129 27.91 -43.20 -2.67
C GLY A 129 28.04 -41.91 -3.45
N LEU A 130 27.77 -40.77 -2.81
CA LEU A 130 27.89 -39.44 -3.44
C LEU A 130 29.37 -39.14 -3.80
N ILE A 131 30.33 -39.51 -2.97
CA ILE A 131 31.76 -39.41 -3.26
C ILE A 131 32.14 -40.27 -4.49
N ALA A 132 31.67 -41.53 -4.50
CA ALA A 132 31.95 -42.45 -5.60
C ALA A 132 31.39 -41.97 -6.96
N GLN A 133 30.15 -41.42 -6.93
CA GLN A 133 29.46 -40.89 -8.10
C GLN A 133 30.13 -39.60 -8.63
N THR A 134 30.42 -38.65 -7.74
CA THR A 134 30.90 -37.31 -8.15
C THR A 134 32.39 -37.24 -8.32
N GLN A 135 33.16 -38.20 -7.79
CA GLN A 135 34.62 -38.17 -7.66
C GLN A 135 35.12 -36.88 -6.96
N ASN A 136 34.26 -36.28 -6.12
CA ASN A 136 34.53 -35.05 -5.39
C ASN A 136 34.18 -35.21 -3.91
N PRO A 137 35.14 -35.74 -3.10
CA PRO A 137 34.92 -35.95 -1.66
C PRO A 137 34.55 -34.65 -0.92
N ARG A 138 35.19 -33.53 -1.33
CA ARG A 138 34.90 -32.23 -0.71
C ARG A 138 33.44 -31.82 -0.87
N PHE A 139 32.89 -31.93 -2.07
CA PHE A 139 31.48 -31.63 -2.36
C PHE A 139 30.55 -32.51 -1.51
N ALA A 140 30.83 -33.80 -1.41
CA ALA A 140 29.95 -34.73 -0.68
C ALA A 140 29.94 -34.41 0.84
N TRP A 141 31.10 -34.18 1.45
CA TRP A 141 31.24 -33.86 2.85
C TRP A 141 30.64 -32.46 3.17
N ASP A 142 30.82 -31.47 2.29
CA ASP A 142 30.18 -30.15 2.45
C ASP A 142 28.67 -30.24 2.36
N SER A 143 28.12 -31.04 1.44
CA SER A 143 26.69 -31.29 1.35
C SER A 143 26.12 -31.96 2.61
N TYR A 144 26.87 -32.90 3.19
CA TYR A 144 26.44 -33.60 4.40
C TYR A 144 26.51 -32.70 5.64
N ARG A 145 27.56 -31.91 5.82
CA ARG A 145 27.60 -30.96 6.94
C ARG A 145 26.52 -29.92 6.86
N ARG A 146 26.18 -29.39 5.68
CA ARG A 146 25.08 -28.45 5.45
C ARG A 146 23.73 -29.10 5.79
N PHE A 147 23.54 -30.36 5.43
CA PHE A 147 22.33 -31.09 5.78
C PHE A 147 22.19 -31.25 7.29
N ILE A 148 23.24 -31.67 8.00
CA ILE A 148 23.21 -31.83 9.46
C ILE A 148 22.88 -30.51 10.14
N GLN A 149 23.54 -29.41 9.75
CA GLN A 149 23.28 -28.08 10.28
C GLN A 149 21.84 -27.67 10.08
N MET A 150 21.36 -27.74 8.84
CA MET A 150 20.00 -27.32 8.48
C MET A 150 18.94 -28.19 9.12
N PHE A 151 19.10 -29.51 9.14
CA PHE A 151 18.19 -30.43 9.79
C PHE A 151 18.14 -30.21 11.31
N SER A 152 19.28 -30.02 11.94
CA SER A 152 19.36 -29.76 13.38
C SER A 152 18.69 -28.43 13.75
N ASN A 153 18.90 -27.39 12.97
CA ASN A 153 18.32 -26.08 13.24
C ASN A 153 16.82 -26.03 12.91
N VAL A 154 16.43 -26.43 11.69
CA VAL A 154 15.05 -26.28 11.20
C VAL A 154 14.12 -27.34 11.82
N VAL A 155 14.58 -28.60 11.90
CA VAL A 155 13.72 -29.72 12.32
C VAL A 155 13.74 -29.91 13.84
N MET A 156 14.91 -29.75 14.45
CA MET A 156 15.09 -30.02 15.89
C MET A 156 15.15 -28.75 16.74
N GLY A 157 15.22 -27.56 16.13
CA GLY A 157 15.27 -26.28 16.85
C GLY A 157 16.58 -25.99 17.55
N VAL A 158 17.68 -26.66 17.16
CA VAL A 158 19.01 -26.38 17.71
C VAL A 158 19.51 -25.02 17.25
N ASP A 159 20.13 -24.28 18.16
CA ASP A 159 20.67 -22.95 17.86
C ASP A 159 21.70 -22.97 16.72
N ALA A 160 21.48 -22.20 15.67
CA ALA A 160 22.35 -22.09 14.50
C ALA A 160 23.75 -21.60 14.85
N ASP A 161 23.88 -20.73 15.86
CA ASP A 161 25.16 -20.14 16.27
C ASP A 161 26.17 -21.20 16.74
N LEU A 162 25.71 -22.33 17.26
CA LEU A 162 26.58 -23.44 17.66
C LEU A 162 27.33 -24.03 16.47
N PHE A 163 26.65 -24.19 15.33
CA PHE A 163 27.19 -24.71 14.08
C PHE A 163 28.11 -23.69 13.41
N GLU A 164 27.70 -22.42 13.37
CA GLU A 164 28.52 -21.34 12.80
C GLU A 164 29.82 -21.10 13.58
N ASN A 165 29.77 -21.23 14.90
CA ASN A 165 30.97 -21.17 15.74
C ASN A 165 31.92 -22.32 15.46
N ALA A 166 31.41 -23.56 15.33
CA ALA A 166 32.23 -24.73 15.00
C ALA A 166 32.85 -24.61 13.59
N LEU A 167 32.10 -24.13 12.59
CA LEU A 167 32.57 -23.85 11.24
C LEU A 167 33.66 -22.77 11.24
N THR A 168 33.49 -21.72 12.03
CA THR A 168 34.50 -20.65 12.17
C THR A 168 35.78 -21.19 12.80
N GLN A 169 35.68 -22.06 13.80
CA GLN A 169 36.84 -22.71 14.40
C GLN A 169 37.55 -23.63 13.40
N ALA A 170 36.81 -24.42 12.60
CA ALA A 170 37.39 -25.26 11.55
C ALA A 170 38.21 -24.43 10.54
N ARG A 171 37.65 -23.28 10.07
CA ARG A 171 38.35 -22.33 9.19
C ARG A 171 39.62 -21.78 9.82
N LEU A 172 39.58 -21.41 11.08
CA LEU A 172 40.75 -20.90 11.80
C LEU A 172 41.85 -21.96 11.93
N VAL A 173 41.47 -23.20 12.24
CA VAL A 173 42.42 -24.34 12.36
C VAL A 173 43.05 -24.66 11.00
N ALA A 174 42.23 -24.70 9.94
CA ALA A 174 42.72 -24.94 8.56
C ALA A 174 43.51 -23.75 7.97
N GLY A 175 43.41 -22.54 8.58
CA GLY A 175 44.07 -21.34 8.10
C GLY A 175 43.45 -20.74 6.83
N VAL A 176 42.17 -20.99 6.57
CA VAL A 176 41.42 -20.54 5.40
C VAL A 176 40.44 -19.41 5.76
N ARG A 177 40.00 -18.65 4.74
CA ARG A 177 39.09 -17.51 4.96
C ARG A 177 37.63 -17.84 4.68
N VAL A 178 37.39 -18.73 3.74
CA VAL A 178 36.04 -19.08 3.27
C VAL A 178 35.85 -20.61 3.31
N ASP A 179 34.60 -21.04 3.47
CA ASP A 179 34.22 -22.44 3.61
C ASP A 179 34.61 -23.27 2.38
N SER A 180 34.66 -22.66 1.19
CA SER A 180 35.01 -23.30 -0.07
C SER A 180 36.50 -23.73 -0.13
N GLU A 181 37.34 -23.24 0.76
CA GLU A 181 38.76 -23.57 0.86
C GLU A 181 39.03 -24.72 1.87
N LEU A 182 38.05 -25.17 2.65
CA LEU A 182 38.15 -26.31 3.56
C LEU A 182 38.39 -27.60 2.75
N SER A 183 39.32 -28.45 3.20
CA SER A 183 39.58 -29.76 2.59
C SER A 183 38.48 -30.76 2.85
N ALA A 184 38.46 -31.90 2.18
CA ALA A 184 37.54 -32.99 2.43
C ALA A 184 37.69 -33.56 3.85
N GLU A 185 38.94 -33.63 4.32
CA GLU A 185 39.29 -34.09 5.65
C GLU A 185 38.76 -33.14 6.73
N ASP A 186 38.93 -31.81 6.56
CA ASP A 186 38.44 -30.82 7.49
C ASP A 186 36.89 -30.89 7.59
N LEU A 187 36.23 -31.08 6.45
CA LEU A 187 34.76 -31.18 6.37
C LEU A 187 34.23 -32.47 6.99
N GLN A 188 34.97 -33.58 6.88
CA GLN A 188 34.63 -34.84 7.52
C GLN A 188 34.74 -34.72 9.04
N GLU A 189 35.78 -34.07 9.59
CA GLU A 189 35.90 -33.80 11.02
C GLU A 189 34.78 -32.88 11.52
N LEU A 190 34.41 -31.89 10.68
CA LEU A 190 33.32 -30.96 11.01
C LEU A 190 31.97 -31.68 11.02
N VAL A 191 31.68 -32.65 10.16
CA VAL A 191 30.50 -33.51 10.18
C VAL A 191 30.39 -34.24 11.54
N GLU A 192 31.47 -34.82 12.03
CA GLU A 192 31.45 -35.48 13.34
C GLU A 192 31.21 -34.48 14.50
N THR A 193 31.80 -33.30 14.40
CA THR A 193 31.53 -32.20 15.33
C THR A 193 30.04 -31.79 15.35
N PHE A 194 29.43 -31.65 14.17
CA PHE A 194 28.03 -31.28 14.01
C PHE A 194 27.08 -32.36 14.55
N LYS A 195 27.38 -33.64 14.36
CA LYS A 195 26.65 -34.75 14.99
C LYS A 195 26.77 -34.70 16.52
N GLY A 196 27.94 -34.30 17.03
CA GLY A 196 28.15 -34.08 18.48
C GLY A 196 27.26 -32.94 18.99
N ILE A 197 27.19 -31.79 18.29
CA ILE A 197 26.31 -30.68 18.63
C ILE A 197 24.83 -31.13 18.63
N PHE A 198 24.40 -31.87 17.59
CA PHE A 198 23.06 -32.46 17.53
C PHE A 198 22.75 -33.30 18.79
N SER A 199 23.63 -34.27 19.10
CA SER A 199 23.44 -35.19 20.24
C SER A 199 23.42 -34.49 21.61
N GLU A 200 24.10 -33.36 21.73
CA GLU A 200 24.18 -32.60 22.97
C GLU A 200 22.99 -31.65 23.22
N ASN A 201 22.36 -31.19 22.14
CA ASN A 201 21.34 -30.13 22.21
C ASN A 201 19.93 -30.62 21.86
N VAL A 202 19.73 -31.81 21.28
CA VAL A 202 18.40 -32.37 21.03
C VAL A 202 17.90 -33.15 22.24
N GLU A 203 16.67 -32.85 22.70
CA GLU A 203 16.03 -33.59 23.77
C GLU A 203 15.34 -34.86 23.25
N ALA A 204 15.90 -36.03 23.52
CA ALA A 204 15.38 -37.33 23.08
C ALA A 204 13.89 -37.54 23.45
N ALA A 205 13.43 -36.98 24.58
CA ALA A 205 12.03 -37.10 25.01
C ALA A 205 11.01 -36.44 24.06
N LEU A 206 11.43 -35.43 23.30
CA LEU A 206 10.58 -34.74 22.31
C LEU A 206 10.50 -35.51 20.98
N TYR A 207 11.47 -36.40 20.74
CA TYR A 207 11.59 -37.14 19.44
C TYR A 207 11.80 -38.62 19.74
N PRO A 208 10.77 -39.35 20.19
CA PRO A 208 10.88 -40.74 20.61
C PRO A 208 11.25 -41.73 19.49
N GLU A 209 11.17 -41.28 18.24
CA GLU A 209 11.55 -42.07 17.07
C GLU A 209 13.05 -42.06 16.81
N LEU A 210 13.82 -41.16 17.45
CA LEU A 210 15.27 -41.10 17.29
C LEU A 210 15.95 -42.25 18.07
N GLU A 211 16.99 -42.80 17.48
CA GLU A 211 17.87 -43.72 18.14
C GLU A 211 18.61 -42.99 19.29
N VAL A 212 18.72 -43.65 20.43
CA VAL A 212 19.40 -43.11 21.63
C VAL A 212 20.56 -44.01 22.00
N VAL A 213 21.79 -43.49 22.02
CA VAL A 213 23.00 -44.17 22.45
C VAL A 213 23.57 -43.41 23.64
N ASP A 214 23.88 -44.13 24.73
CA ASP A 214 24.39 -43.58 25.98
C ASP A 214 23.56 -42.42 26.55
N GLY A 215 22.22 -42.49 26.33
CA GLY A 215 21.27 -41.49 26.82
C GLY A 215 21.17 -40.21 25.98
N LYS A 216 21.85 -40.14 24.84
CA LYS A 216 21.81 -39.03 23.91
C LYS A 216 21.23 -39.47 22.56
N PRO A 217 20.42 -38.63 21.88
CA PRO A 217 19.90 -38.93 20.55
C PRO A 217 21.04 -38.90 19.52
N VAL A 218 20.94 -39.79 18.57
CA VAL A 218 21.89 -39.86 17.43
C VAL A 218 21.22 -39.21 16.18
N PHE A 219 22.03 -38.56 15.35
CA PHE A 219 21.52 -37.98 14.10
C PHE A 219 20.88 -39.10 13.24
N PRO A 220 19.65 -38.91 12.74
CA PRO A 220 18.89 -40.00 12.12
C PRO A 220 19.56 -40.51 10.84
N HIS A 221 19.89 -41.80 10.86
CA HIS A 221 20.48 -42.51 9.72
C HIS A 221 19.42 -42.98 8.72
N ASP A 222 18.18 -43.20 9.14
CA ASP A 222 17.06 -43.61 8.33
C ASP A 222 16.50 -42.43 7.50
N PRO A 223 16.58 -42.46 6.14
CA PRO A 223 16.14 -41.39 5.29
C PRO A 223 14.61 -41.18 5.29
N GLU A 224 13.80 -42.24 5.51
CA GLU A 224 12.36 -42.12 5.61
C GLU A 224 11.97 -41.34 6.88
N LEU A 225 12.70 -41.58 7.99
CA LEU A 225 12.51 -40.81 9.21
C LEU A 225 12.93 -39.35 9.02
N GLN A 226 14.06 -39.08 8.34
CA GLN A 226 14.49 -37.74 7.99
C GLN A 226 13.40 -37.00 7.20
N LEU A 227 12.82 -37.65 6.17
CA LEU A 227 11.78 -37.06 5.32
C LEU A 227 10.51 -36.74 6.11
N ARG A 228 10.07 -37.67 6.92
CA ARG A 228 8.86 -37.49 7.76
C ARG A 228 9.02 -36.32 8.74
N LEU A 229 10.14 -36.25 9.45
CA LEU A 229 10.43 -35.16 10.39
C LEU A 229 10.57 -33.82 9.69
N ALA A 230 11.20 -33.76 8.51
CA ALA A 230 11.32 -32.53 7.73
C ALA A 230 9.97 -32.02 7.24
N ILE A 231 9.07 -32.90 6.77
CA ILE A 231 7.70 -32.50 6.38
C ILE A 231 6.95 -31.92 7.58
N GLN A 232 7.05 -32.56 8.75
CA GLN A 232 6.42 -32.06 9.99
C GLN A 232 6.94 -30.68 10.40
N ALA A 233 8.26 -30.46 10.29
CA ALA A 233 8.88 -29.18 10.60
C ALA A 233 8.40 -28.09 9.63
N VAL A 234 8.31 -28.39 8.33
CA VAL A 234 7.79 -27.43 7.33
C VAL A 234 6.32 -27.10 7.57
N PHE A 235 5.48 -28.06 7.96
CA PHE A 235 4.11 -27.77 8.39
C PHE A 235 4.09 -26.86 9.63
N GLY A 236 4.93 -27.17 10.63
CA GLY A 236 5.07 -26.38 11.85
C GLY A 236 5.50 -24.94 11.58
N SER A 237 6.31 -24.71 10.53
CA SER A 237 6.83 -23.39 10.18
C SER A 237 5.72 -22.39 9.78
N TRP A 238 4.55 -22.86 9.39
CA TRP A 238 3.36 -22.02 9.19
C TRP A 238 2.98 -21.24 10.44
N MET A 239 3.18 -21.81 11.62
CA MET A 239 2.85 -21.20 12.90
C MET A 239 4.04 -20.53 13.59
N ASN A 240 5.21 -20.44 12.95
CA ASN A 240 6.35 -19.67 13.45
C ASN A 240 6.00 -18.21 13.68
N GLU A 241 6.57 -17.58 14.69
CA GLU A 241 6.29 -16.19 15.08
C GLU A 241 6.44 -15.22 13.88
N ARG A 242 7.55 -15.31 13.14
CA ARG A 242 7.80 -14.48 11.94
C ARG A 242 6.74 -14.66 10.86
N ALA A 243 6.27 -15.89 10.62
CA ALA A 243 5.22 -16.18 9.65
C ALA A 243 3.85 -15.65 10.12
N CYS A 244 3.53 -15.78 11.40
CA CYS A 244 2.32 -15.23 12.01
C CYS A 244 2.29 -13.69 11.92
N ILE A 245 3.40 -13.02 12.23
CA ILE A 245 3.53 -11.56 12.13
C ILE A 245 3.32 -11.11 10.69
N TYR A 246 4.01 -11.75 9.74
CA TYR A 246 3.88 -11.43 8.32
C TYR A 246 2.44 -11.59 7.81
N ARG A 247 1.79 -12.72 8.12
CA ARG A 247 0.40 -12.96 7.74
C ARG A 247 -0.55 -11.91 8.31
N LYS A 248 -0.35 -11.55 9.59
CA LYS A 248 -1.14 -10.52 10.26
C LYS A 248 -0.99 -9.16 9.58
N GLN A 249 0.23 -8.77 9.18
CA GLN A 249 0.50 -7.51 8.49
C GLN A 249 -0.14 -7.46 7.09
N HIS A 250 -0.23 -8.62 6.41
CA HIS A 250 -0.73 -8.70 5.03
C HIS A 250 -2.17 -9.23 4.92
N GLY A 251 -2.89 -9.38 6.04
CA GLY A 251 -4.28 -9.84 6.04
C GLY A 251 -4.49 -11.29 5.55
N ILE A 252 -3.44 -12.13 5.63
CA ILE A 252 -3.48 -13.53 5.19
C ILE A 252 -4.06 -14.39 6.31
N SER A 253 -5.08 -15.20 6.02
CA SER A 253 -5.74 -16.08 7.00
C SER A 253 -4.81 -17.19 7.50
N ASP A 254 -4.85 -17.45 8.81
CA ASP A 254 -4.12 -18.56 9.44
C ASP A 254 -4.66 -19.94 9.04
N GLU A 255 -5.89 -20.01 8.54
CA GLU A 255 -6.59 -21.23 8.16
C GLU A 255 -6.12 -21.83 6.81
N LEU A 256 -5.31 -21.10 6.04
CA LEU A 256 -4.88 -21.53 4.70
C LEU A 256 -3.84 -22.65 4.73
N GLY A 257 -2.99 -22.70 5.75
CA GLY A 257 -1.88 -23.63 5.83
C GLY A 257 -0.79 -23.44 4.76
N THR A 258 0.16 -24.35 4.72
CA THR A 258 1.21 -24.42 3.70
C THR A 258 1.26 -25.79 3.05
N ALA A 259 1.51 -25.85 1.75
CA ALA A 259 1.90 -27.09 1.08
C ALA A 259 3.38 -27.40 1.38
N VAL A 260 3.75 -28.66 1.20
CA VAL A 260 5.13 -29.11 1.25
C VAL A 260 5.53 -29.71 -0.11
N ASN A 261 6.62 -29.21 -0.67
CA ASN A 261 7.18 -29.68 -1.93
C ASN A 261 8.42 -30.52 -1.64
N VAL A 262 8.35 -31.80 -1.97
CA VAL A 262 9.51 -32.72 -1.96
C VAL A 262 10.01 -32.85 -3.38
N GLN A 263 11.24 -32.40 -3.63
CA GLN A 263 11.81 -32.29 -4.98
C GLN A 263 13.22 -32.84 -5.04
N ALA A 264 13.53 -33.62 -6.09
CA ALA A 264 14.87 -34.09 -6.33
C ALA A 264 15.87 -32.93 -6.41
N MET A 265 17.01 -33.06 -5.76
CA MET A 265 18.06 -32.03 -5.78
C MET A 265 18.72 -31.96 -7.15
N ALA A 266 18.97 -30.73 -7.60
CA ALA A 266 19.91 -30.38 -8.65
C ALA A 266 21.04 -29.54 -8.04
N PHE A 267 22.29 -29.82 -8.39
CA PHE A 267 23.44 -29.26 -7.69
C PHE A 267 24.21 -28.26 -8.55
N GLY A 268 24.18 -26.99 -8.16
CA GLY A 268 25.00 -25.94 -8.78
C GLY A 268 26.45 -25.92 -8.35
N ASN A 269 26.87 -26.78 -7.42
CA ASN A 269 28.19 -26.85 -6.82
C ASN A 269 28.93 -28.15 -7.14
N LYS A 270 28.65 -28.81 -8.28
CA LYS A 270 29.35 -29.99 -8.76
C LYS A 270 30.57 -29.67 -9.67
N GLY A 271 31.15 -28.51 -9.52
CA GLY A 271 32.34 -28.08 -10.29
C GLY A 271 32.01 -26.92 -11.24
N GLU A 272 33.01 -26.53 -12.04
CA GLU A 272 33.01 -25.34 -12.89
C GLU A 272 31.97 -25.33 -14.04
N THR A 273 31.37 -26.47 -14.36
CA THR A 273 30.27 -26.57 -15.33
C THR A 273 28.91 -26.60 -14.65
N SER A 274 28.86 -26.24 -13.38
CA SER A 274 27.64 -26.14 -12.59
C SER A 274 27.49 -24.72 -12.02
N ALA A 275 26.27 -24.24 -11.94
CA ALA A 275 25.95 -22.89 -11.45
C ALA A 275 24.54 -22.85 -10.85
N THR A 276 24.25 -21.80 -10.11
CA THR A 276 22.90 -21.48 -9.67
C THR A 276 22.65 -20.00 -9.83
N GLY A 277 21.38 -19.59 -10.01
CA GLY A 277 21.07 -18.18 -10.20
C GLY A 277 19.61 -17.83 -9.98
N VAL A 278 19.40 -16.53 -9.94
CA VAL A 278 18.08 -15.89 -9.88
C VAL A 278 17.98 -14.90 -11.04
N ALA A 279 16.90 -14.95 -11.76
CA ALA A 279 16.72 -14.11 -12.94
C ALA A 279 15.29 -13.64 -13.12
N PHE A 280 15.13 -12.59 -13.91
CA PHE A 280 13.86 -12.01 -14.30
C PHE A 280 13.79 -11.93 -15.82
N THR A 281 12.62 -12.18 -16.39
CA THR A 281 12.44 -12.10 -17.84
C THR A 281 12.50 -10.67 -18.39
N ARG A 282 12.31 -9.66 -17.52
CA ARG A 282 12.52 -8.24 -17.80
C ARG A 282 13.14 -7.59 -16.56
N ASN A 283 13.76 -6.43 -16.72
CA ASN A 283 14.32 -5.68 -15.62
C ASN A 283 13.23 -5.22 -14.63
N PRO A 284 13.23 -5.65 -13.38
CA PRO A 284 12.19 -5.31 -12.41
C PRO A 284 12.25 -3.86 -11.92
N ALA A 285 13.34 -3.14 -12.18
CA ALA A 285 13.53 -1.76 -11.75
C ALA A 285 12.91 -0.75 -12.73
N ASP A 286 13.10 -0.94 -14.03
CA ASP A 286 12.67 0.00 -15.07
C ASP A 286 11.77 -0.60 -16.17
N GLY A 287 11.56 -1.91 -16.16
CA GLY A 287 10.70 -2.63 -17.11
C GLY A 287 11.35 -2.96 -18.45
N THR A 288 12.61 -2.60 -18.68
CA THR A 288 13.30 -2.90 -19.96
C THR A 288 13.28 -4.39 -20.28
N LYS A 289 13.03 -4.70 -21.55
CA LYS A 289 13.03 -6.08 -22.06
C LYS A 289 14.48 -6.60 -22.22
N GLU A 290 15.09 -6.84 -21.10
CA GLU A 290 16.41 -7.48 -21.02
C GLU A 290 16.38 -8.59 -19.95
N PHE A 291 17.12 -9.64 -20.18
CA PHE A 291 17.24 -10.70 -19.18
C PHE A 291 18.09 -10.19 -18.02
N TYR A 292 17.45 -9.99 -16.89
CA TYR A 292 18.03 -9.39 -15.71
C TYR A 292 18.24 -10.44 -14.63
N GLY A 293 19.35 -10.41 -13.93
CA GLY A 293 19.65 -11.33 -12.83
C GLY A 293 21.11 -11.69 -12.70
N ASP A 294 21.35 -12.56 -11.74
CA ASP A 294 22.71 -12.96 -11.35
C ASP A 294 22.82 -14.47 -11.24
N PHE A 295 24.04 -14.98 -11.52
CA PHE A 295 24.36 -16.36 -11.27
C PHE A 295 25.73 -16.50 -10.57
N LEU A 296 25.98 -17.68 -10.04
CA LEU A 296 27.21 -17.99 -9.34
C LEU A 296 27.67 -19.39 -9.73
N VAL A 297 28.88 -19.48 -10.27
CA VAL A 297 29.51 -20.74 -10.66
C VAL A 297 29.93 -21.53 -9.43
N ASN A 298 29.74 -22.83 -9.47
CA ASN A 298 30.12 -23.78 -8.42
C ASN A 298 29.57 -23.36 -7.04
N ALA A 299 28.25 -23.14 -6.96
CA ALA A 299 27.56 -22.64 -5.77
C ALA A 299 26.17 -23.27 -5.57
N GLN A 300 25.67 -23.21 -4.37
CA GLN A 300 24.25 -23.52 -4.05
C GLN A 300 23.39 -22.26 -4.02
N GLY A 301 22.06 -22.40 -4.13
CA GLY A 301 21.13 -21.28 -4.18
C GLY A 301 21.22 -20.33 -2.98
N GLU A 302 21.54 -20.85 -1.81
CA GLU A 302 21.76 -20.06 -0.59
C GLU A 302 22.93 -19.09 -0.73
N ASP A 303 24.00 -19.49 -1.42
CA ASP A 303 25.22 -18.69 -1.57
C ASP A 303 24.96 -17.43 -2.43
N VAL A 304 24.00 -17.49 -3.39
CA VAL A 304 23.55 -16.34 -4.20
C VAL A 304 22.75 -15.35 -3.35
N VAL A 305 21.82 -15.85 -2.55
CA VAL A 305 20.90 -15.01 -1.76
C VAL A 305 21.64 -14.38 -0.56
N ALA A 306 22.57 -15.10 0.05
CA ALA A 306 23.33 -14.62 1.21
C ALA A 306 24.38 -13.55 0.88
N GLY A 307 24.71 -13.34 -0.41
CA GLY A 307 25.68 -12.31 -0.84
C GLY A 307 27.11 -12.54 -0.35
N ILE A 308 27.46 -13.79 -0.04
CA ILE A 308 28.79 -14.16 0.51
C ILE A 308 29.87 -14.07 -0.56
N ARG A 309 29.53 -14.28 -1.82
CA ARG A 309 30.40 -14.23 -2.98
C ARG A 309 29.87 -13.24 -4.02
N ASN A 310 30.76 -12.62 -4.79
CA ASN A 310 30.36 -11.76 -5.90
C ASN A 310 29.70 -12.61 -6.99
N THR A 311 28.52 -12.24 -7.39
CA THR A 311 27.75 -12.84 -8.48
C THR A 311 28.20 -12.31 -9.84
N GLU A 312 27.87 -13.04 -10.90
CA GLU A 312 28.06 -12.63 -12.29
C GLU A 312 26.70 -12.31 -12.93
N PRO A 313 26.64 -11.28 -13.80
CA PRO A 313 25.40 -10.95 -14.51
C PRO A 313 24.92 -12.11 -15.40
N ILE A 314 23.60 -12.35 -15.44
CA ILE A 314 23.01 -13.44 -16.23
C ILE A 314 23.37 -13.36 -17.74
N ALA A 315 23.66 -12.17 -18.24
CA ALA A 315 24.07 -11.94 -19.62
C ALA A 315 25.39 -12.67 -19.96
N ASP A 316 26.27 -12.87 -18.97
CA ASP A 316 27.57 -13.50 -19.15
C ASP A 316 27.50 -15.02 -19.19
N LEU A 317 26.36 -15.62 -18.83
CA LEU A 317 26.16 -17.08 -18.77
C LEU A 317 26.47 -17.78 -20.11
N LYS A 318 26.12 -17.15 -21.24
CA LYS A 318 26.38 -17.67 -22.60
C LYS A 318 27.85 -17.64 -23.01
N THR A 319 28.66 -16.89 -22.33
CA THR A 319 30.10 -16.76 -22.60
C THR A 319 30.94 -17.45 -21.54
N THR A 320 30.32 -17.97 -20.50
CA THR A 320 30.99 -18.71 -19.43
C THR A 320 31.33 -20.13 -19.88
N PRO A 321 32.61 -20.54 -19.84
CA PRO A 321 33.05 -21.82 -20.37
C PRO A 321 32.32 -23.02 -19.74
N GLY A 322 31.68 -23.84 -20.58
CA GLY A 322 30.90 -25.02 -20.17
C GLY A 322 29.46 -24.77 -19.72
N LEU A 323 28.96 -23.51 -19.77
CA LEU A 323 27.61 -23.14 -19.45
C LEU A 323 26.83 -22.54 -20.64
N GLU A 324 27.47 -22.39 -21.80
CA GLU A 324 26.95 -21.69 -22.97
C GLU A 324 25.58 -22.28 -23.43
N SER A 325 25.51 -23.59 -23.54
CA SER A 325 24.29 -24.27 -23.96
C SER A 325 23.15 -24.11 -22.96
N ALA A 326 23.44 -24.10 -21.67
CA ALA A 326 22.46 -23.87 -20.62
C ALA A 326 21.96 -22.40 -20.64
N GLY A 327 22.84 -21.44 -20.99
CA GLY A 327 22.50 -20.03 -21.19
C GLY A 327 21.51 -19.83 -22.35
N GLU A 328 21.77 -20.51 -23.50
CA GLU A 328 20.85 -20.49 -24.64
C GLU A 328 19.49 -21.15 -24.32
N GLU A 329 19.49 -22.20 -23.51
CA GLU A 329 18.26 -22.87 -23.07
C GLU A 329 17.47 -21.96 -22.11
N LEU A 330 18.15 -21.26 -21.19
CA LEU A 330 17.52 -20.34 -20.24
C LEU A 330 16.81 -19.18 -20.95
N GLU A 331 17.39 -18.63 -22.03
CA GLU A 331 16.69 -17.64 -22.85
C GLU A 331 15.39 -18.15 -23.46
N ARG A 332 15.42 -19.37 -23.98
CA ARG A 332 14.20 -20.01 -24.53
C ARG A 332 13.16 -20.22 -23.44
N VAL A 333 13.59 -20.58 -22.23
CA VAL A 333 12.73 -20.70 -21.06
C VAL A 333 12.10 -19.36 -20.70
N PHE A 334 12.85 -18.26 -20.71
CA PHE A 334 12.33 -16.92 -20.43
C PHE A 334 11.20 -16.54 -21.39
N LEU A 335 11.44 -16.70 -22.68
CA LEU A 335 10.41 -16.44 -23.70
C LEU A 335 9.17 -17.33 -23.53
N THR A 336 9.37 -18.61 -23.24
CA THR A 336 8.27 -19.56 -23.00
C THR A 336 7.45 -19.18 -21.77
N LEU A 337 8.09 -18.77 -20.68
CA LEU A 337 7.43 -18.35 -19.46
C LEU A 337 6.62 -17.05 -19.66
N GLU A 338 7.22 -16.06 -20.31
CA GLU A 338 6.55 -14.79 -20.55
C GLU A 338 5.33 -14.93 -21.47
N ASP A 339 5.44 -15.73 -22.54
CA ASP A 339 4.31 -16.06 -23.43
C ASP A 339 3.19 -16.83 -22.68
N HIS A 340 3.58 -17.79 -21.84
CA HIS A 340 2.61 -18.62 -21.10
C HIS A 340 1.92 -17.88 -19.96
N TYR A 341 2.68 -17.15 -19.13
CA TYR A 341 2.14 -16.39 -17.99
C TYR A 341 1.59 -15.04 -18.42
N ARG A 342 1.99 -14.56 -19.61
CA ARG A 342 1.68 -13.23 -20.14
C ARG A 342 2.05 -12.11 -19.16
N ASP A 343 3.13 -12.35 -18.41
CA ASP A 343 3.65 -11.40 -17.43
C ASP A 343 5.14 -11.63 -17.21
N MET A 344 5.84 -10.62 -16.64
CA MET A 344 7.22 -10.74 -16.23
C MET A 344 7.34 -11.82 -15.14
N CYS A 345 8.26 -12.74 -15.33
CA CYS A 345 8.52 -13.82 -14.39
C CYS A 345 9.83 -13.62 -13.63
N ASP A 346 9.81 -13.97 -12.35
CA ASP A 346 10.93 -14.17 -11.45
C ASP A 346 11.23 -15.68 -11.41
N ILE A 347 12.49 -16.04 -11.53
CA ILE A 347 12.96 -17.40 -11.84
C ILE A 347 14.13 -17.78 -10.95
N GLU A 348 14.04 -18.94 -10.33
CA GLU A 348 15.18 -19.60 -9.69
C GLU A 348 15.60 -20.81 -10.53
N PHE A 349 16.87 -20.92 -10.87
CA PHE A 349 17.40 -22.01 -11.69
C PHE A 349 18.72 -22.55 -11.15
N THR A 350 19.05 -23.76 -11.56
CA THR A 350 20.36 -24.40 -11.30
C THR A 350 20.84 -25.07 -12.58
N ILE A 351 22.11 -24.99 -12.84
CA ILE A 351 22.81 -25.73 -13.90
C ILE A 351 23.68 -26.79 -13.24
N GLU A 352 23.40 -28.04 -13.53
CA GLU A 352 24.18 -29.18 -13.04
C GLU A 352 24.93 -29.82 -14.20
N GLN A 353 26.25 -29.66 -14.20
CA GLN A 353 27.13 -30.22 -15.24
C GLN A 353 26.64 -29.88 -16.66
N GLY A 354 26.37 -28.60 -16.93
CA GLY A 354 25.89 -28.08 -18.20
C GLY A 354 24.39 -28.28 -18.47
N LYS A 355 23.66 -28.99 -17.63
CA LYS A 355 22.22 -29.22 -17.77
C LYS A 355 21.42 -28.21 -16.94
N LEU A 356 20.49 -27.48 -17.59
CA LEU A 356 19.60 -26.54 -16.93
C LEU A 356 18.47 -27.23 -16.17
N TRP A 357 18.15 -26.71 -14.99
CA TRP A 357 17.01 -27.10 -14.17
C TRP A 357 16.27 -25.87 -13.64
N MET A 358 14.95 -25.86 -13.77
CA MET A 358 14.08 -24.84 -13.24
C MET A 358 13.60 -25.23 -11.84
N LEU A 359 13.85 -24.40 -10.83
CA LEU A 359 13.52 -24.70 -9.45
C LEU A 359 12.26 -23.99 -8.98
N GLN A 360 12.00 -22.78 -9.50
CA GLN A 360 10.83 -21.98 -9.16
C GLN A 360 10.56 -20.95 -10.25
N THR A 361 9.31 -20.61 -10.46
CA THR A 361 8.87 -19.41 -11.17
C THR A 361 7.70 -18.76 -10.44
N ARG A 362 7.58 -17.46 -10.58
CA ARG A 362 6.43 -16.66 -10.11
C ARG A 362 6.31 -15.38 -10.92
N VAL A 363 5.17 -14.70 -10.84
CA VAL A 363 5.05 -13.33 -11.35
C VAL A 363 6.01 -12.44 -10.58
N GLY A 364 6.88 -11.73 -11.30
CA GLY A 364 7.97 -10.94 -10.72
C GLY A 364 7.44 -9.70 -10.00
N LYS A 365 7.97 -9.45 -8.79
CA LYS A 365 7.79 -8.17 -8.10
C LYS A 365 8.57 -7.10 -8.86
N ARG A 366 8.02 -5.89 -8.96
CA ARG A 366 8.57 -4.81 -9.78
C ARG A 366 8.19 -3.45 -9.22
N THR A 367 8.92 -2.43 -9.61
CA THR A 367 8.60 -1.03 -9.30
C THR A 367 7.34 -0.57 -10.03
N ALA A 368 6.75 0.53 -9.61
CA ALA A 368 5.61 1.14 -10.29
C ALA A 368 5.94 1.54 -11.74
N THR A 369 7.11 2.14 -11.97
CA THR A 369 7.60 2.50 -13.30
C THR A 369 7.73 1.29 -14.21
N ALA A 370 8.36 0.21 -13.71
CA ALA A 370 8.49 -1.04 -14.45
C ALA A 370 7.12 -1.67 -14.75
N ALA A 371 6.16 -1.59 -13.83
CA ALA A 371 4.81 -2.13 -14.03
C ALA A 371 4.09 -1.44 -15.20
N LEU A 372 4.17 -0.11 -15.29
CA LEU A 372 3.57 0.65 -16.40
C LEU A 372 4.21 0.26 -17.72
N ARG A 373 5.54 0.34 -17.81
CA ARG A 373 6.28 0.02 -19.04
C ARG A 373 6.04 -1.40 -19.51
N ILE A 374 6.14 -2.39 -18.63
CA ILE A 374 5.89 -3.81 -18.96
C ILE A 374 4.47 -4.00 -19.51
N ALA A 375 3.46 -3.39 -18.86
CA ALA A 375 2.08 -3.49 -19.32
C ALA A 375 1.89 -2.92 -20.74
N ILE A 376 2.50 -1.77 -21.05
CA ILE A 376 2.44 -1.13 -22.38
C ILE A 376 3.16 -2.00 -23.42
N GLU A 377 4.42 -2.38 -23.16
CA GLU A 377 5.21 -3.19 -24.09
C GLU A 377 4.52 -4.53 -24.39
N MET A 378 3.91 -5.17 -23.40
CA MET A 378 3.15 -6.41 -23.61
C MET A 378 1.89 -6.23 -24.47
N VAL A 379 1.24 -5.05 -24.43
CA VAL A 379 0.16 -4.74 -25.36
C VAL A 379 0.71 -4.53 -26.79
N GLU A 380 1.81 -3.81 -26.94
CA GLU A 380 2.47 -3.58 -28.22
C GLU A 380 2.97 -4.89 -28.85
N GLU A 381 3.45 -5.83 -28.04
CA GLU A 381 3.86 -7.16 -28.44
C GLU A 381 2.67 -8.10 -28.75
N GLY A 382 1.43 -7.70 -28.44
CA GLY A 382 0.23 -8.51 -28.64
C GLY A 382 0.06 -9.65 -27.65
N LEU A 383 0.79 -9.63 -26.53
CA LEU A 383 0.68 -10.63 -25.45
C LEU A 383 -0.58 -10.43 -24.63
N ILE A 384 -0.96 -9.18 -24.37
CA ILE A 384 -2.16 -8.82 -23.62
C ILE A 384 -2.94 -7.72 -24.35
N ILE A 385 -4.19 -7.52 -23.95
CA ILE A 385 -5.03 -6.42 -24.44
C ILE A 385 -4.96 -5.22 -23.48
N ARG A 386 -5.41 -4.03 -23.94
CA ARG A 386 -5.38 -2.79 -23.14
C ARG A 386 -6.15 -2.90 -21.84
N GLU A 387 -7.30 -3.54 -21.87
CA GLU A 387 -8.14 -3.77 -20.70
C GLU A 387 -7.43 -4.62 -19.64
N GLU A 388 -6.64 -5.60 -20.08
CA GLU A 388 -5.82 -6.40 -19.17
C GLU A 388 -4.66 -5.59 -18.59
N ALA A 389 -4.00 -4.78 -19.41
CA ALA A 389 -2.94 -3.88 -18.96
C ALA A 389 -3.43 -2.91 -17.86
N VAL A 390 -4.56 -2.21 -18.12
CA VAL A 390 -5.20 -1.31 -17.15
C VAL A 390 -5.59 -2.04 -15.87
N ASN A 391 -6.12 -3.27 -15.98
CA ASN A 391 -6.55 -4.04 -14.82
C ASN A 391 -5.40 -4.58 -13.94
N ARG A 392 -4.18 -4.70 -14.50
CA ARG A 392 -2.99 -5.21 -13.77
C ARG A 392 -2.31 -4.17 -12.91
N ILE A 393 -2.44 -2.90 -13.25
CA ILE A 393 -1.78 -1.83 -12.50
C ILE A 393 -2.50 -1.64 -11.17
N ASP A 394 -1.75 -1.71 -10.08
CA ASP A 394 -2.28 -1.38 -8.75
C ASP A 394 -2.36 0.14 -8.60
N PRO A 395 -3.56 0.72 -8.41
CA PRO A 395 -3.69 2.16 -8.22
C PRO A 395 -2.83 2.71 -7.08
N ALA A 396 -2.60 1.94 -6.01
CA ALA A 396 -1.77 2.36 -4.90
C ALA A 396 -0.29 2.55 -5.30
N GLN A 397 0.19 1.86 -6.35
CA GLN A 397 1.54 2.06 -6.88
C GLN A 397 1.69 3.40 -7.61
N LEU A 398 0.61 3.92 -8.23
CA LEU A 398 0.65 5.21 -8.92
C LEU A 398 0.90 6.38 -7.97
N ASP A 399 0.41 6.28 -6.73
CA ASP A 399 0.63 7.31 -5.71
C ASP A 399 2.13 7.61 -5.52
N GLN A 400 2.96 6.58 -5.60
CA GLN A 400 4.42 6.73 -5.51
C GLN A 400 5.03 7.53 -6.68
N LEU A 401 4.42 7.48 -7.87
CA LEU A 401 4.93 8.15 -9.06
C LEU A 401 4.53 9.64 -9.14
N LEU A 402 3.50 10.03 -8.39
CA LEU A 402 2.94 11.38 -8.41
C LEU A 402 3.62 12.36 -7.44
N HIS A 403 4.60 11.88 -6.68
CA HIS A 403 5.33 12.68 -5.69
C HIS A 403 6.84 12.62 -5.93
N PRO A 404 7.60 13.68 -5.62
CA PRO A 404 9.06 13.63 -5.64
C PRO A 404 9.59 12.49 -4.79
N GLN A 405 10.68 11.86 -5.19
CA GLN A 405 11.32 10.73 -4.49
C GLN A 405 12.81 10.99 -4.29
N PHE A 406 13.41 10.31 -3.33
CA PHE A 406 14.86 10.28 -3.21
C PHE A 406 15.48 9.54 -4.41
N ASP A 407 16.60 10.04 -4.91
CA ASP A 407 17.32 9.39 -6.00
C ASP A 407 17.83 8.00 -5.53
N ALA A 408 17.17 6.93 -6.00
CA ALA A 408 17.46 5.55 -5.62
C ALA A 408 18.87 5.08 -6.04
N SER A 409 19.55 5.79 -6.96
CA SER A 409 20.93 5.47 -7.34
C SER A 409 21.96 5.84 -6.25
N LYS A 410 21.56 6.63 -5.26
CA LYS A 410 22.41 7.10 -4.16
C LYS A 410 22.10 6.36 -2.86
N LYS A 411 23.14 6.17 -2.04
CA LYS A 411 22.98 5.62 -0.69
C LYS A 411 22.90 6.74 0.33
N TYR A 412 21.90 6.72 1.19
CA TYR A 412 21.77 7.62 2.32
C TYR A 412 21.56 6.82 3.60
N GLU A 413 22.01 7.38 4.70
CA GLU A 413 21.83 6.80 6.02
C GLU A 413 20.65 7.51 6.72
N ALA A 414 19.66 6.73 7.12
CA ALA A 414 18.50 7.27 7.81
C ALA A 414 18.89 7.73 9.22
N LEU A 415 18.66 8.99 9.54
CA LEU A 415 18.84 9.58 10.86
C LEU A 415 17.79 9.03 11.84
N ALA A 416 16.56 8.89 11.38
CA ALA A 416 15.45 8.29 12.09
C ALA A 416 14.38 7.78 11.12
N SER A 417 13.45 6.97 11.66
CA SER A 417 12.28 6.48 10.93
C SER A 417 11.01 6.77 11.72
N GLY A 418 9.93 6.99 11.01
CA GLY A 418 8.59 7.19 11.52
C GLY A 418 7.55 6.50 10.64
N LEU A 419 6.30 6.93 10.77
CA LEU A 419 5.20 6.42 9.94
C LEU A 419 5.13 7.19 8.62
N ASN A 420 4.95 6.47 7.54
CA ASN A 420 4.69 7.02 6.22
C ASN A 420 3.27 7.61 6.16
N ALA A 421 3.15 8.90 6.44
CA ALA A 421 1.88 9.58 6.65
C ALA A 421 1.32 10.24 5.38
N SER A 422 2.18 10.86 4.57
CA SER A 422 1.82 11.38 3.23
C SER A 422 2.99 11.12 2.29
N PRO A 423 2.76 10.55 1.09
CA PRO A 423 3.83 10.13 0.18
C PRO A 423 4.62 11.32 -0.37
N GLY A 424 5.82 11.02 -0.90
CA GLY A 424 6.73 11.98 -1.50
C GLY A 424 7.94 12.27 -0.63
N ALA A 425 8.90 12.97 -1.21
CA ALA A 425 10.11 13.39 -0.56
C ALA A 425 10.27 14.92 -0.59
N ALA A 426 10.80 15.47 0.48
CA ALA A 426 11.06 16.89 0.61
C ALA A 426 12.42 17.18 1.23
N VAL A 427 13.00 18.30 0.85
CA VAL A 427 14.26 18.82 1.40
C VAL A 427 14.03 20.27 1.85
N GLY A 428 14.41 20.59 3.07
CA GLY A 428 14.24 21.95 3.56
C GLY A 428 14.91 22.19 4.91
N GLU A 429 14.89 23.46 5.33
CA GLU A 429 15.37 23.91 6.63
C GLU A 429 14.36 23.57 7.72
N VAL A 430 14.83 23.07 8.84
CA VAL A 430 14.00 22.79 10.02
C VAL A 430 13.44 24.10 10.59
N VAL A 431 12.12 24.16 10.75
CA VAL A 431 11.40 25.23 11.45
C VAL A 431 10.43 24.66 12.48
N PHE A 432 10.27 25.36 13.61
CA PHE A 432 9.52 24.82 14.75
C PHE A 432 8.17 25.50 14.99
N SER A 433 7.87 26.57 14.27
CA SER A 433 6.56 27.22 14.37
C SER A 433 5.96 27.51 13.00
N SER A 434 4.63 27.61 12.99
CA SER A 434 3.86 27.97 11.80
C SER A 434 4.26 29.37 11.26
N ASP A 435 4.51 30.32 12.17
CA ASP A 435 4.93 31.69 11.79
C ASP A 435 6.34 31.72 11.18
N ASP A 436 7.29 30.95 11.74
CA ASP A 436 8.64 30.83 11.19
C ASP A 436 8.61 30.15 9.82
N ALA A 437 7.75 29.14 9.63
CA ALA A 437 7.58 28.47 8.33
C ALA A 437 7.13 29.46 7.25
N VAL A 438 6.10 30.25 7.52
CA VAL A 438 5.59 31.28 6.59
C VAL A 438 6.64 32.36 6.33
N ALA A 439 7.31 32.85 7.37
CA ALA A 439 8.31 33.91 7.24
C ALA A 439 9.48 33.44 6.34
N ARG A 440 10.04 32.27 6.61
CA ARG A 440 11.16 31.69 5.85
C ARG A 440 10.75 31.35 4.40
N ALA A 441 9.56 30.79 4.20
CA ALA A 441 9.06 30.50 2.86
C ALA A 441 8.89 31.78 2.02
N ASN A 442 8.39 32.87 2.62
CA ASN A 442 8.29 34.19 1.96
C ASN A 442 9.66 34.80 1.61
N GLU A 443 10.72 34.42 2.32
CA GLU A 443 12.12 34.79 2.01
C GLU A 443 12.71 33.91 0.88
N GLY A 444 11.98 32.90 0.41
CA GLY A 444 12.39 31.99 -0.66
C GLY A 444 13.14 30.73 -0.15
N HIS A 445 13.11 30.45 1.15
CA HIS A 445 13.68 29.24 1.72
C HIS A 445 12.70 28.08 1.63
N LYS A 446 13.20 26.89 1.32
CA LYS A 446 12.46 25.65 1.46
C LYS A 446 12.51 25.19 2.90
N VAL A 447 11.37 24.92 3.52
CA VAL A 447 11.30 24.61 4.95
C VAL A 447 10.57 23.29 5.20
N ILE A 448 10.98 22.59 6.26
CA ILE A 448 10.27 21.45 6.83
C ILE A 448 9.76 21.84 8.20
N LEU A 449 8.43 21.81 8.35
CA LEU A 449 7.77 22.12 9.62
C LEU A 449 7.91 20.93 10.58
N VAL A 450 8.62 21.12 11.67
CA VAL A 450 8.91 20.09 12.67
C VAL A 450 8.14 20.40 13.96
N ARG A 451 7.20 19.52 14.32
CA ARG A 451 6.32 19.71 15.48
C ARG A 451 6.27 18.44 16.34
N TRP A 452 5.93 18.59 17.61
CA TRP A 452 5.58 17.43 18.44
C TRP A 452 4.33 16.74 17.89
N GLU A 453 3.26 17.51 17.63
CA GLU A 453 2.08 17.21 16.83
C GLU A 453 1.58 18.51 16.19
N THR A 454 0.78 18.45 15.14
CA THR A 454 0.14 19.64 14.54
C THR A 454 -1.28 19.79 15.03
N ASN A 455 -1.75 21.03 15.02
CA ASN A 455 -3.12 21.40 15.32
C ASN A 455 -3.68 22.34 14.21
N PRO A 456 -4.96 22.70 14.20
CA PRO A 456 -5.53 23.54 13.15
C PRO A 456 -4.86 24.91 12.96
N ASP A 457 -4.24 25.47 14.01
CA ASP A 457 -3.53 26.74 13.92
C ASP A 457 -2.20 26.63 13.16
N ASP A 458 -1.68 25.44 13.01
CA ASP A 458 -0.48 25.17 12.22
C ASP A 458 -0.73 25.16 10.70
N LEU A 459 -1.99 25.19 10.24
CA LEU A 459 -2.35 25.07 8.83
C LEU A 459 -1.58 26.01 7.90
N LYS A 460 -1.40 27.28 8.28
CA LYS A 460 -0.64 28.26 7.47
C LYS A 460 0.82 27.88 7.29
N GLY A 461 1.43 27.32 8.34
CA GLY A 461 2.82 26.84 8.30
C GLY A 461 2.93 25.52 7.53
N MET A 462 1.92 24.67 7.62
CA MET A 462 1.85 23.43 6.84
C MET A 462 1.73 23.71 5.34
N VAL A 463 0.94 24.71 4.96
CA VAL A 463 0.81 25.15 3.55
C VAL A 463 2.11 25.75 3.02
N ALA A 464 2.85 26.47 3.85
CA ALA A 464 4.11 27.11 3.47
C ALA A 464 5.31 26.14 3.44
N ALA A 465 5.19 24.96 4.06
CA ALA A 465 6.26 24.00 4.18
C ALA A 465 6.34 23.04 2.99
N GLU A 466 7.55 22.70 2.53
CA GLU A 466 7.80 21.66 1.54
C GLU A 466 7.55 20.23 2.11
N GLY A 467 7.59 20.10 3.44
CA GLY A 467 7.37 18.84 4.13
C GLY A 467 7.05 19.02 5.61
N ILE A 468 6.40 18.01 6.18
CA ILE A 468 5.93 18.02 7.57
C ILE A 468 6.51 16.83 8.31
N LEU A 469 7.01 17.08 9.52
CA LEU A 469 7.61 16.07 10.39
C LEU A 469 7.05 16.19 11.79
N THR A 470 6.49 15.10 12.35
CA THR A 470 6.04 15.09 13.74
C THR A 470 6.66 13.95 14.54
N SER A 471 6.98 14.22 15.82
CA SER A 471 7.44 13.14 16.72
C SER A 471 6.29 12.29 17.26
N HIS A 472 5.08 12.83 17.30
CA HIS A 472 3.86 12.14 17.72
C HIS A 472 2.82 12.12 16.60
N GLY A 473 1.85 11.23 16.71
CA GLY A 473 0.73 11.09 15.78
C GLY A 473 0.87 9.89 14.85
N GLY A 474 -0.28 9.36 14.43
CA GLY A 474 -0.41 8.24 13.50
C GLY A 474 -0.66 8.69 12.05
N LYS A 475 -0.91 7.73 11.16
CA LYS A 475 -1.29 7.99 9.75
C LYS A 475 -2.63 8.73 9.59
N THR A 476 -3.38 8.87 10.66
CA THR A 476 -4.68 9.52 10.73
C THR A 476 -4.65 10.78 11.59
N SER A 477 -3.46 11.21 12.06
CA SER A 477 -3.29 12.46 12.80
C SER A 477 -3.63 13.67 11.93
N HIS A 478 -3.91 14.81 12.56
CA HIS A 478 -4.15 16.08 11.86
C HIS A 478 -3.04 16.38 10.83
N ALA A 479 -1.76 16.22 11.21
CA ALA A 479 -0.63 16.37 10.30
C ALA A 479 -0.77 15.48 9.05
N ALA A 480 -1.05 14.20 9.25
CA ALA A 480 -1.15 13.23 8.17
C ALA A 480 -2.32 13.48 7.21
N VAL A 481 -3.48 13.84 7.76
CA VAL A 481 -4.71 14.08 6.97
C VAL A 481 -4.56 15.34 6.12
N ILE A 482 -4.12 16.43 6.74
CA ILE A 482 -3.95 17.71 6.02
C ILE A 482 -2.82 17.59 4.99
N ALA A 483 -1.68 17.00 5.36
CA ALA A 483 -0.56 16.81 4.43
C ALA A 483 -0.97 15.99 3.18
N ARG A 484 -1.74 14.91 3.36
CA ARG A 484 -2.28 14.13 2.23
C ARG A 484 -3.24 14.94 1.38
N GLY A 485 -4.10 15.75 1.99
CA GLY A 485 -5.03 16.63 1.26
C GLY A 485 -4.29 17.65 0.40
N MET A 486 -3.13 18.13 0.85
CA MET A 486 -2.29 19.11 0.14
C MET A 486 -1.24 18.46 -0.77
N GLY A 487 -1.06 17.14 -0.73
CA GLY A 487 0.04 16.46 -1.43
C GLY A 487 1.43 16.76 -0.87
N THR A 488 1.52 17.27 0.37
CA THR A 488 2.79 17.59 1.02
C THR A 488 3.39 16.36 1.66
N PRO A 489 4.68 16.01 1.42
CA PRO A 489 5.34 14.90 2.07
C PRO A 489 5.28 14.99 3.59
N CYS A 490 4.92 13.87 4.26
CA CYS A 490 4.79 13.88 5.71
C CYS A 490 5.29 12.57 6.35
N VAL A 491 6.11 12.73 7.40
CA VAL A 491 6.54 11.64 8.28
C VAL A 491 6.04 11.93 9.69
N CYS A 492 5.18 11.06 10.23
CA CYS A 492 4.63 11.19 11.58
C CYS A 492 5.23 10.17 12.54
N GLY A 493 5.10 10.45 13.86
CA GLY A 493 5.46 9.48 14.89
C GLY A 493 6.94 9.10 14.90
N VAL A 494 7.83 10.03 14.67
CA VAL A 494 9.28 9.83 14.80
C VAL A 494 9.65 9.84 16.28
N GLU A 495 9.34 8.76 16.99
CA GLU A 495 9.46 8.66 18.46
C GLU A 495 10.87 8.98 19.01
N ARG A 496 11.91 8.69 18.20
CA ARG A 496 13.30 9.03 18.56
C ARG A 496 13.58 10.53 18.59
N PHE A 497 12.67 11.39 18.10
CA PHE A 497 12.84 12.83 18.06
C PHE A 497 12.21 13.50 19.29
N HIS A 498 13.05 14.05 20.15
CA HIS A 498 12.65 14.87 21.30
C HIS A 498 12.72 16.34 20.92
N ILE A 499 11.57 16.90 20.56
CA ILE A 499 11.43 18.26 20.04
C ILE A 499 11.26 19.23 21.22
N ASP A 500 12.13 20.22 21.30
CA ASP A 500 12.00 21.39 22.19
C ASP A 500 11.79 22.64 21.33
N ALA A 501 10.54 23.00 21.14
CA ALA A 501 10.16 24.14 20.31
C ALA A 501 10.58 25.48 20.94
N ALA A 502 10.75 25.58 22.26
CA ALA A 502 11.19 26.78 22.94
C ALA A 502 12.70 27.03 22.77
N GLU A 503 13.49 25.95 22.81
CA GLU A 503 14.94 26.01 22.54
C GLU A 503 15.25 25.92 21.03
N LYS A 504 14.24 25.63 20.20
CA LYS A 504 14.35 25.40 18.73
C LYS A 504 15.37 24.32 18.39
N VAL A 505 15.23 23.16 19.03
CA VAL A 505 16.12 22.00 18.83
C VAL A 505 15.36 20.69 18.80
N VAL A 506 15.90 19.70 18.06
CA VAL A 506 15.51 18.28 18.13
C VAL A 506 16.71 17.50 18.66
N ARG A 507 16.53 16.80 19.78
CA ARG A 507 17.49 15.82 20.29
C ARG A 507 17.06 14.44 19.82
N ILE A 508 18.01 13.66 19.31
CA ILE A 508 17.74 12.36 18.69
C ILE A 508 18.21 11.27 19.63
N GLU A 509 17.28 10.43 20.07
CA GLU A 509 17.59 9.31 20.96
C GLU A 509 18.62 8.35 20.34
N GLY A 510 19.69 8.07 21.08
CA GLY A 510 20.77 7.19 20.61
C GLY A 510 21.73 7.83 19.59
N SER A 511 21.73 9.17 19.46
CA SER A 511 22.65 9.92 18.59
C SER A 511 23.17 11.18 19.28
N ASP A 512 24.41 11.56 19.00
CA ASP A 512 24.98 12.84 19.44
C ASP A 512 24.55 14.02 18.55
N ARG A 513 23.88 13.75 17.42
CA ARG A 513 23.37 14.77 16.49
C ARG A 513 22.19 15.50 17.13
N VAL A 514 22.23 16.83 17.11
CA VAL A 514 21.14 17.72 17.51
C VAL A 514 20.80 18.61 16.31
N LEU A 515 19.55 18.54 15.85
CA LEU A 515 19.07 19.44 14.79
C LEU A 515 18.62 20.76 15.41
N ARG A 516 18.93 21.86 14.74
CA ARG A 516 18.58 23.22 15.13
C ARG A 516 17.76 23.89 14.05
N GLU A 517 17.08 24.97 14.40
CA GLU A 517 16.40 25.80 13.40
C GLU A 517 17.37 26.25 12.31
N GLY A 518 16.96 26.06 11.04
CA GLY A 518 17.77 26.33 9.86
C GLY A 518 18.69 25.19 9.42
N ASP A 519 18.85 24.11 10.20
CA ASP A 519 19.54 22.90 9.71
C ASP A 519 18.73 22.29 8.57
N VAL A 520 19.42 21.83 7.51
CA VAL A 520 18.75 21.18 6.39
C VAL A 520 18.56 19.70 6.69
N ILE A 521 17.35 19.21 6.46
CA ILE A 521 17.02 17.79 6.50
C ILE A 521 16.25 17.38 5.24
N SER A 522 16.24 16.10 4.96
CA SER A 522 15.40 15.50 3.92
C SER A 522 14.47 14.48 4.56
N ILE A 523 13.22 14.47 4.11
CA ILE A 523 12.23 13.48 4.53
C ILE A 523 11.69 12.72 3.32
N ASP A 524 11.43 11.43 3.50
CA ASP A 524 10.71 10.59 2.55
C ASP A 524 9.43 10.07 3.23
N GLY A 525 8.31 10.70 2.92
CA GLY A 525 7.01 10.33 3.45
C GLY A 525 6.48 9.02 2.88
N THR A 526 7.02 8.52 1.77
CA THR A 526 6.67 7.21 1.19
C THR A 526 7.30 6.07 2.00
N GLN A 527 8.58 6.24 2.39
CA GLN A 527 9.31 5.25 3.17
C GLN A 527 9.22 5.50 4.69
N GLY A 528 8.82 6.69 5.12
CA GLY A 528 8.80 7.09 6.54
C GLY A 528 10.18 7.35 7.11
N ILE A 529 11.13 7.87 6.34
CA ILE A 529 12.51 8.10 6.77
C ILE A 529 12.89 9.57 6.79
N VAL A 530 13.83 9.90 7.69
CA VAL A 530 14.44 11.22 7.82
C VAL A 530 15.95 11.08 7.64
N VAL A 531 16.54 11.95 6.81
CA VAL A 531 17.98 11.97 6.51
C VAL A 531 18.57 13.32 6.88
N ASP A 532 19.79 13.34 7.45
CA ASP A 532 20.53 14.57 7.77
C ASP A 532 21.11 15.19 6.50
N GLY A 533 20.85 16.46 6.27
CA GLY A 533 21.29 17.18 5.08
C GLY A 533 20.36 17.06 3.87
N ALA A 534 20.79 17.64 2.76
CA ALA A 534 20.06 17.64 1.50
C ALA A 534 20.32 16.35 0.71
N VAL A 535 19.25 15.70 0.27
CA VAL A 535 19.26 14.56 -0.64
C VAL A 535 18.76 15.02 -2.01
N ASP A 536 19.35 14.52 -3.08
CA ASP A 536 18.85 14.81 -4.43
C ASP A 536 17.48 14.14 -4.64
N LEU A 537 16.54 14.95 -5.11
CA LEU A 537 15.19 14.50 -5.44
C LEU A 537 15.06 14.26 -6.94
N VAL A 538 14.36 13.19 -7.28
CA VAL A 538 13.84 12.95 -8.62
C VAL A 538 12.42 13.48 -8.64
N SER A 539 12.14 14.44 -9.52
CA SER A 539 10.79 15.00 -9.68
C SER A 539 9.82 13.94 -10.17
N ALA A 540 8.60 13.98 -9.67
CA ALA A 540 7.49 13.25 -10.28
C ALA A 540 7.20 13.87 -11.65
N GLU A 541 7.74 13.29 -12.71
CA GLU A 541 7.27 13.58 -14.05
C GLU A 541 6.14 12.59 -14.37
N LEU A 542 5.02 13.11 -14.88
CA LEU A 542 4.05 12.28 -15.58
C LEU A 542 4.81 11.67 -16.77
N THR A 543 5.30 10.44 -16.59
CA THR A 543 6.00 9.72 -17.65
C THR A 543 5.02 9.46 -18.78
N GLY A 544 5.47 9.42 -20.04
CA GLY A 544 4.61 9.08 -21.17
C GLY A 544 3.91 7.72 -21.01
N ASP A 545 4.49 6.82 -20.22
CA ASP A 545 3.90 5.52 -19.90
C ASP A 545 2.67 5.68 -18.99
N LEU A 546 2.71 6.57 -17.99
CA LEU A 546 1.57 6.87 -17.14
C LEU A 546 0.43 7.49 -17.95
N ASP A 547 0.73 8.47 -18.82
CA ASP A 547 -0.26 9.08 -19.70
C ASP A 547 -0.90 8.06 -20.63
N THR A 548 -0.13 7.11 -21.16
CA THR A 548 -0.64 6.04 -22.01
C THR A 548 -1.64 5.15 -21.27
N ILE A 549 -1.29 4.67 -20.07
CA ILE A 549 -2.18 3.84 -19.25
C ILE A 549 -3.44 4.61 -18.85
N LEU A 550 -3.30 5.88 -18.44
CA LEU A 550 -4.44 6.71 -18.06
C LEU A 550 -5.35 7.06 -19.25
N SER A 551 -4.78 7.22 -20.46
CA SER A 551 -5.58 7.38 -21.70
C SER A 551 -6.41 6.13 -21.99
N TRP A 552 -5.83 4.91 -21.85
CA TRP A 552 -6.58 3.67 -21.98
C TRP A 552 -7.63 3.51 -20.88
N ALA A 553 -7.31 3.94 -19.67
CA ALA A 553 -8.27 3.94 -18.56
C ALA A 553 -9.46 4.86 -18.87
N ASP A 554 -9.22 6.06 -19.45
CA ASP A 554 -10.28 6.99 -19.84
C ASP A 554 -11.16 6.43 -20.97
N GLU A 555 -10.56 5.80 -22.00
CA GLU A 555 -11.32 5.13 -23.06
C GLU A 555 -12.27 4.07 -22.48
N ILE A 556 -11.85 3.35 -21.44
CA ILE A 556 -12.64 2.29 -20.79
C ILE A 556 -13.73 2.87 -19.88
N ARG A 557 -13.39 3.80 -18.99
CA ARG A 557 -14.34 4.32 -17.99
C ARG A 557 -15.41 5.23 -18.59
N LEU A 558 -15.09 5.93 -19.68
CA LEU A 558 -16.00 6.83 -20.37
C LEU A 558 -16.81 6.13 -21.49
N ASP A 559 -16.61 4.84 -21.70
CA ASP A 559 -17.41 4.07 -22.65
C ASP A 559 -18.87 3.96 -22.18
N GLU A 560 -19.79 4.62 -22.88
CA GLU A 560 -21.22 4.64 -22.59
C GLU A 560 -22.01 3.49 -23.26
N THR A 561 -21.34 2.56 -23.92
CA THR A 561 -22.02 1.47 -24.67
C THR A 561 -22.83 0.53 -23.75
N ASP A 562 -22.55 0.52 -22.47
CA ASP A 562 -23.28 -0.21 -21.42
C ASP A 562 -24.23 0.67 -20.59
N GLY A 563 -24.35 1.96 -20.94
CA GLY A 563 -25.34 2.90 -20.40
C GLY A 563 -24.83 3.94 -19.42
N HIS A 564 -23.61 3.79 -18.86
CA HIS A 564 -23.06 4.73 -17.87
C HIS A 564 -21.56 4.94 -18.04
N ALA A 565 -21.11 6.20 -18.01
CA ALA A 565 -19.70 6.55 -17.85
C ALA A 565 -19.35 6.71 -16.37
N ASN A 566 -18.14 6.31 -15.99
CA ASN A 566 -17.60 6.51 -14.63
C ASN A 566 -16.77 7.81 -14.61
N HIS A 567 -17.38 8.93 -14.22
CA HIS A 567 -16.73 10.23 -14.22
C HIS A 567 -15.84 10.46 -12.99
N VAL A 568 -14.78 11.26 -13.19
CA VAL A 568 -13.85 11.65 -12.11
C VAL A 568 -13.77 13.18 -12.07
N ARG A 569 -14.23 13.76 -10.94
CA ARG A 569 -14.17 15.17 -10.61
C ARG A 569 -13.13 15.43 -9.52
N VAL A 570 -12.85 16.69 -9.23
CA VAL A 570 -11.87 17.10 -8.22
C VAL A 570 -12.51 17.90 -7.09
N ASN A 571 -11.96 17.75 -5.89
CA ASN A 571 -12.17 18.67 -4.77
C ASN A 571 -11.10 19.77 -4.85
N ALA A 572 -11.47 20.98 -5.26
CA ALA A 572 -10.56 22.10 -5.42
C ALA A 572 -11.20 23.38 -4.86
N ASP A 573 -10.46 24.06 -3.98
CA ASP A 573 -10.93 25.23 -3.25
C ASP A 573 -10.30 26.54 -3.73
N ASN A 574 -9.31 26.45 -4.65
CA ASN A 574 -8.60 27.55 -5.28
C ASN A 574 -8.31 27.25 -6.76
N PRO A 575 -7.99 28.29 -7.60
CA PRO A 575 -7.72 28.12 -9.03
C PRO A 575 -6.49 27.28 -9.34
N GLU A 576 -5.48 27.28 -8.47
CA GLU A 576 -4.22 26.54 -8.62
C GLU A 576 -4.48 25.02 -8.52
N ASP A 577 -5.21 24.59 -7.50
CA ASP A 577 -5.61 23.19 -7.33
C ASP A 577 -6.50 22.72 -8.50
N ALA A 578 -7.40 23.58 -8.95
CA ALA A 578 -8.25 23.29 -10.10
C ALA A 578 -7.42 23.11 -11.39
N ALA A 579 -6.44 23.98 -11.64
CA ALA A 579 -5.56 23.88 -12.80
C ALA A 579 -4.71 22.59 -12.76
N LEU A 580 -4.11 22.27 -11.62
CA LEU A 580 -3.35 21.05 -11.42
C LEU A 580 -4.21 19.79 -11.67
N ALA A 581 -5.42 19.80 -11.15
CA ALA A 581 -6.33 18.67 -11.35
C ALA A 581 -6.74 18.49 -12.82
N LEU A 582 -6.89 19.57 -13.59
CA LEU A 582 -7.13 19.51 -15.03
C LEU A 582 -5.94 18.89 -15.76
N GLU A 583 -4.71 19.20 -15.36
CA GLU A 583 -3.50 18.55 -15.89
C GLU A 583 -3.51 17.05 -15.58
N PHE A 584 -4.00 16.65 -14.42
CA PHE A 584 -4.18 15.25 -14.04
C PHE A 584 -5.41 14.57 -14.65
N GLY A 585 -6.20 15.30 -15.44
CA GLY A 585 -7.33 14.76 -16.20
C GLY A 585 -8.66 14.75 -15.47
N ALA A 586 -8.86 15.62 -14.47
CA ALA A 586 -10.18 15.85 -13.87
C ALA A 586 -11.14 16.47 -14.87
N GLU A 587 -12.41 16.08 -14.83
CA GLU A 587 -13.42 16.54 -15.81
C GLU A 587 -14.17 17.78 -15.33
N ALA A 588 -14.31 17.96 -14.02
CA ALA A 588 -15.07 19.03 -13.39
C ALA A 588 -14.66 19.19 -11.91
N ILE A 589 -15.13 20.24 -11.24
CA ILE A 589 -15.06 20.34 -9.79
C ILE A 589 -16.31 19.66 -9.20
N GLY A 590 -16.11 18.63 -8.36
CA GLY A 590 -17.17 17.96 -7.60
C GLY A 590 -17.43 18.58 -6.24
N LEU A 591 -16.45 19.32 -5.70
CA LEU A 591 -16.59 20.06 -4.45
C LEU A 591 -15.64 21.26 -4.42
N CYS A 592 -16.18 22.46 -4.27
CA CYS A 592 -15.48 23.66 -3.84
C CYS A 592 -16.03 24.09 -2.48
N ARG A 593 -15.15 24.12 -1.45
CA ARG A 593 -15.48 24.48 -0.07
C ARG A 593 -15.30 25.99 0.11
N THR A 594 -16.40 26.69 0.30
CA THR A 594 -16.36 28.16 0.41
C THR A 594 -15.79 28.68 1.73
N GLU A 595 -15.72 27.85 2.76
CA GLU A 595 -15.09 28.18 4.05
C GLU A 595 -13.60 28.50 3.92
N HIS A 596 -12.89 27.84 3.03
CA HIS A 596 -11.46 28.09 2.80
C HIS A 596 -11.20 29.48 2.22
N MET A 597 -12.17 30.06 1.52
CA MET A 597 -12.08 31.45 1.01
C MET A 597 -12.11 32.50 2.13
N PHE A 598 -12.48 32.14 3.35
CA PHE A 598 -12.54 33.05 4.51
C PHE A 598 -11.33 32.94 5.46
N LEU A 599 -10.35 32.11 5.13
CA LEU A 599 -9.15 31.94 5.96
C LEU A 599 -8.06 33.01 5.67
N GLY A 600 -7.01 33.00 6.46
CA GLY A 600 -5.91 33.96 6.37
C GLY A 600 -6.31 35.38 6.77
N ASP A 601 -5.86 36.39 6.03
CA ASP A 601 -6.12 37.81 6.31
C ASP A 601 -7.62 38.17 6.28
N ARG A 602 -8.43 37.37 5.61
CA ARG A 602 -9.88 37.56 5.45
C ARG A 602 -10.68 37.13 6.69
N LYS A 603 -10.06 36.36 7.60
CA LYS A 603 -10.68 35.91 8.87
C LYS A 603 -11.23 37.06 9.69
N ASN A 604 -10.56 38.22 9.70
CA ASN A 604 -11.04 39.41 10.41
C ASN A 604 -12.39 39.94 9.92
N ILE A 605 -12.68 39.80 8.62
CA ILE A 605 -13.94 40.31 8.03
C ILE A 605 -15.10 39.45 8.50
N ILE A 606 -14.99 38.12 8.40
CA ILE A 606 -16.05 37.22 8.86
C ILE A 606 -16.20 37.28 10.38
N GLN A 607 -15.13 37.46 11.16
CA GLN A 607 -15.21 37.71 12.60
C GLN A 607 -15.97 38.97 12.94
N SER A 608 -15.82 40.05 12.15
CA SER A 608 -16.55 41.29 12.33
C SER A 608 -18.04 41.09 12.11
N PHE A 609 -18.43 40.29 11.13
CA PHE A 609 -19.82 39.89 10.92
C PHE A 609 -20.41 39.09 12.11
N ILE A 610 -19.66 38.06 12.54
CA ILE A 610 -20.13 37.14 13.60
C ILE A 610 -20.22 37.80 14.95
N LEU A 611 -19.23 38.62 15.33
CA LEU A 611 -19.07 39.17 16.67
C LEU A 611 -19.77 40.53 16.88
N SER A 612 -20.29 41.17 15.82
CA SER A 612 -20.95 42.49 15.97
C SER A 612 -22.42 42.35 16.26
N ASP A 613 -22.94 43.24 17.14
CA ASP A 613 -24.40 43.49 17.31
C ASP A 613 -24.84 44.70 16.49
N ASP A 614 -23.94 45.48 15.93
CA ASP A 614 -24.19 46.63 15.09
C ASP A 614 -24.51 46.22 13.65
N GLU A 615 -25.72 46.44 13.22
CA GLU A 615 -26.18 46.10 11.89
C GLU A 615 -25.37 46.79 10.79
N THR A 616 -24.87 48.01 11.02
CA THR A 616 -24.04 48.74 10.07
C THR A 616 -22.70 48.03 9.86
N VAL A 617 -22.10 47.51 10.94
CA VAL A 617 -20.85 46.76 10.89
C VAL A 617 -21.06 45.43 10.16
N LYS A 618 -22.17 44.73 10.44
CA LYS A 618 -22.51 43.49 9.74
C LYS A 618 -22.70 43.69 8.25
N GLN A 619 -23.45 44.68 7.84
CA GLN A 619 -23.69 45.02 6.43
C GLN A 619 -22.39 45.40 5.71
N GLN A 620 -21.50 46.13 6.37
CA GLN A 620 -20.18 46.46 5.80
C GLN A 620 -19.34 45.18 5.63
N ALA A 621 -19.31 44.31 6.63
CA ALA A 621 -18.57 43.04 6.56
C ALA A 621 -19.10 42.15 5.41
N LEU A 622 -20.43 42.04 5.24
CA LEU A 622 -21.05 41.31 4.13
C LEU A 622 -20.68 41.91 2.75
N ALA A 623 -20.63 43.25 2.66
CA ALA A 623 -20.23 43.92 1.42
C ALA A 623 -18.74 43.66 1.06
N ASP A 624 -17.88 43.63 2.08
CA ASP A 624 -16.46 43.34 1.91
C ASP A 624 -16.24 41.85 1.54
N LEU A 625 -16.95 40.91 2.20
CA LEU A 625 -16.95 39.49 1.86
C LEU A 625 -17.47 39.23 0.43
N LEU A 626 -18.57 39.89 0.04
CA LEU A 626 -19.14 39.77 -1.29
C LEU A 626 -18.11 40.14 -2.37
N LYS A 627 -17.38 41.22 -2.17
CA LYS A 627 -16.34 41.67 -3.11
C LYS A 627 -15.23 40.63 -3.26
N VAL A 628 -14.69 40.20 -2.14
CA VAL A 628 -13.56 39.25 -2.11
C VAL A 628 -13.96 37.92 -2.70
N GLN A 629 -15.11 37.38 -2.32
CA GLN A 629 -15.57 36.08 -2.79
C GLN A 629 -15.98 36.11 -4.29
N THR A 630 -16.46 37.26 -4.79
CA THR A 630 -16.71 37.45 -6.22
C THR A 630 -15.40 37.37 -7.01
N GLU A 631 -14.28 37.91 -6.49
CA GLU A 631 -12.95 37.82 -7.11
C GLU A 631 -12.45 36.36 -7.15
N ASP A 632 -12.66 35.61 -6.07
CA ASP A 632 -12.28 34.19 -6.00
C ASP A 632 -13.07 33.35 -7.01
N PHE A 633 -14.39 33.54 -7.09
CA PHE A 633 -15.21 32.82 -8.04
C PHE A 633 -14.91 33.20 -9.51
N LEU A 634 -14.58 34.47 -9.79
CA LEU A 634 -14.13 34.89 -11.11
C LEU A 634 -12.89 34.10 -11.55
N ALA A 635 -11.89 33.99 -10.67
CA ALA A 635 -10.67 33.23 -10.96
C ALA A 635 -10.97 31.72 -11.13
N MET A 636 -11.74 31.15 -10.21
CA MET A 636 -12.10 29.72 -10.25
C MET A 636 -12.89 29.35 -11.51
N PHE A 637 -13.98 30.05 -11.80
CA PHE A 637 -14.84 29.75 -12.95
C PHE A 637 -14.16 30.03 -14.29
N LYS A 638 -13.20 30.96 -14.31
CA LYS A 638 -12.38 31.20 -15.50
C LYS A 638 -11.44 30.02 -15.78
N THR A 639 -10.80 29.47 -14.75
CA THR A 639 -9.99 28.25 -14.85
C THR A 639 -10.83 27.06 -15.32
N MET A 640 -12.07 26.97 -14.85
CA MET A 640 -13.00 25.87 -15.17
C MET A 640 -13.89 26.12 -16.39
N SER A 641 -13.57 27.08 -17.25
CA SER A 641 -14.41 27.40 -18.42
C SER A 641 -14.80 26.16 -19.24
N GLY A 642 -16.10 25.99 -19.47
CA GLY A 642 -16.67 24.85 -20.19
C GLY A 642 -16.85 23.58 -19.33
N ARG A 643 -16.56 23.64 -18.04
CA ARG A 643 -16.68 22.52 -17.09
C ARG A 643 -17.52 22.89 -15.88
N ASP A 644 -18.20 21.90 -15.32
CA ASP A 644 -19.04 22.09 -14.15
C ASP A 644 -18.20 22.39 -12.90
N ALA A 645 -18.72 23.23 -12.01
CA ALA A 645 -18.07 23.57 -10.75
C ALA A 645 -19.10 23.58 -9.60
N VAL A 646 -19.12 22.51 -8.81
CA VAL A 646 -20.01 22.40 -7.64
C VAL A 646 -19.46 23.24 -6.50
N VAL A 647 -20.20 24.30 -6.14
CA VAL A 647 -19.87 25.22 -5.04
C VAL A 647 -20.75 24.89 -3.85
N ARG A 648 -20.14 24.40 -2.76
CA ARG A 648 -20.84 24.16 -1.49
C ARG A 648 -20.97 25.46 -0.72
N LEU A 649 -22.19 25.78 -0.30
CA LEU A 649 -22.41 26.87 0.64
C LEU A 649 -21.74 26.59 1.99
N LEU A 650 -21.50 27.64 2.77
CA LEU A 650 -20.80 27.57 4.05
C LEU A 650 -21.34 26.44 4.93
N ASP A 651 -20.45 25.54 5.33
CA ASP A 651 -20.82 24.36 6.12
C ASP A 651 -20.39 24.42 7.60
N PRO A 652 -19.14 24.81 7.97
CA PRO A 652 -18.71 24.75 9.36
C PRO A 652 -19.48 25.66 10.31
N PRO A 653 -19.56 25.32 11.61
CA PRO A 653 -20.12 26.22 12.63
C PRO A 653 -19.35 27.53 12.69
N LEU A 654 -20.06 28.64 12.99
CA LEU A 654 -19.46 29.97 12.96
C LEU A 654 -18.30 30.16 13.96
N HIS A 655 -18.27 29.40 15.05
CA HIS A 655 -17.19 29.54 16.04
C HIS A 655 -15.83 29.06 15.52
N GLU A 656 -15.77 28.25 14.46
CA GLU A 656 -14.50 27.82 13.84
C GLU A 656 -13.73 28.98 13.17
N PHE A 657 -14.43 30.03 12.81
CA PHE A 657 -13.83 31.26 12.30
C PHE A 657 -13.33 32.21 13.42
N LEU A 658 -13.59 31.87 14.67
CA LEU A 658 -13.26 32.73 15.82
C LEU A 658 -11.91 32.33 16.42
N ASP A 659 -11.42 33.21 17.33
CA ASP A 659 -10.18 32.93 18.06
C ASP A 659 -10.44 31.79 19.06
N ASN A 660 -9.35 31.07 19.38
CA ASN A 660 -9.43 30.03 20.41
C ASN A 660 -9.71 30.67 21.79
N PRO A 661 -10.80 30.29 22.49
CA PRO A 661 -11.14 30.88 23.78
C PRO A 661 -10.02 30.80 24.82
N ARG A 662 -9.30 29.68 24.88
CA ARG A 662 -8.21 29.46 25.84
C ARG A 662 -7.00 30.36 25.55
N GLU A 663 -6.67 30.56 24.28
CA GLU A 663 -5.58 31.47 23.89
C GLU A 663 -5.92 32.92 24.20
N LEU A 664 -7.17 33.30 23.95
CA LEU A 664 -7.68 34.62 24.27
C LEU A 664 -7.68 34.88 25.80
N GLU A 665 -8.05 33.86 26.59
CA GLU A 665 -7.96 33.94 28.07
C GLU A 665 -6.52 34.10 28.57
N VAL A 666 -5.58 33.38 27.99
CA VAL A 666 -4.14 33.54 28.27
C VAL A 666 -3.65 34.91 27.85
N ALA A 667 -4.07 35.39 26.67
CA ALA A 667 -3.71 36.76 26.21
C ALA A 667 -4.24 37.86 27.15
N ILE A 668 -5.48 37.72 27.60
CA ILE A 668 -6.08 38.62 28.61
C ILE A 668 -5.24 38.60 29.88
N THR A 669 -4.91 37.44 30.41
CA THR A 669 -4.10 37.28 31.64
C THR A 669 -2.71 37.91 31.49
N LYS A 670 -2.04 37.69 30.34
CA LYS A 670 -0.74 38.34 30.06
C LYS A 670 -0.82 39.88 30.00
N LYS A 671 -1.89 40.42 29.36
CA LYS A 671 -2.13 41.84 29.26
C LYS A 671 -2.46 42.46 30.62
N GLU A 672 -3.24 41.79 31.45
CA GLU A 672 -3.50 42.18 32.84
C GLU A 672 -2.19 42.30 33.65
N ALA A 673 -1.34 41.26 33.54
CA ALA A 673 -0.05 41.26 34.23
C ALA A 673 0.90 42.33 33.70
N ALA A 674 0.79 42.74 32.44
CA ALA A 674 1.54 43.84 31.82
C ALA A 674 1.00 45.23 32.13
N GLY A 675 -0.15 45.35 32.86
CA GLY A 675 -0.75 46.63 33.25
C GLY A 675 -1.58 47.28 32.14
N ALA A 676 -2.18 46.53 31.27
CA ALA A 676 -3.10 47.05 30.23
C ALA A 676 -4.26 47.84 30.85
N SER A 677 -4.85 48.78 30.09
CA SER A 677 -5.99 49.56 30.56
C SER A 677 -7.26 48.71 30.74
N GLU A 678 -8.11 49.08 31.70
CA GLU A 678 -9.37 48.37 31.92
C GLU A 678 -10.31 48.41 30.70
N GLU A 679 -10.22 49.48 29.89
CA GLU A 679 -10.97 49.62 28.65
C GLU A 679 -10.51 48.57 27.61
N GLU A 680 -9.21 48.34 27.46
CA GLU A 680 -8.65 47.33 26.56
C GLU A 680 -8.99 45.92 27.01
N LEU A 681 -8.90 45.65 28.31
CA LEU A 681 -9.27 44.38 28.91
C LEU A 681 -10.79 44.08 28.79
N ALA A 682 -11.63 45.10 28.93
CA ALA A 682 -13.08 45.00 28.80
C ALA A 682 -13.47 44.58 27.36
N VAL A 683 -12.80 45.07 26.33
CA VAL A 683 -13.01 44.68 24.94
C VAL A 683 -12.72 43.21 24.76
N LEU A 684 -11.57 42.74 25.21
CA LEU A 684 -11.14 41.33 25.07
C LEU A 684 -12.02 40.38 25.86
N ARG A 685 -12.39 40.77 27.12
CA ARG A 685 -13.30 39.97 27.93
C ARG A 685 -14.72 39.90 27.32
N THR A 686 -15.17 40.96 26.65
CA THR A 686 -16.46 40.96 25.94
C THR A 686 -16.39 40.03 24.70
N ARG A 687 -15.26 40.09 23.97
CA ARG A 687 -15.01 39.20 22.84
C ARG A 687 -14.99 37.73 23.31
N LEU A 688 -14.26 37.39 24.37
CA LEU A 688 -14.21 36.05 24.96
C LEU A 688 -15.61 35.56 25.35
N ARG A 689 -16.39 36.34 26.07
CA ARG A 689 -17.77 35.94 26.45
C ARG A 689 -18.70 35.66 25.26
N ARG A 690 -18.51 36.38 24.14
CA ARG A 690 -19.30 36.13 22.91
C ARG A 690 -18.87 34.83 22.25
N ILE A 691 -17.54 34.59 22.18
CA ILE A 691 -17.00 33.34 21.63
C ILE A 691 -17.46 32.15 22.47
N ASP A 692 -17.33 32.20 23.79
CA ASP A 692 -17.79 31.14 24.70
C ASP A 692 -19.30 30.83 24.56
N GLY A 693 -20.10 31.85 24.28
CA GLY A 693 -21.54 31.71 24.03
C GLY A 693 -21.86 31.03 22.68
N MET A 694 -20.90 30.94 21.75
CA MET A 694 -21.07 30.34 20.43
C MET A 694 -20.44 28.93 20.33
N VAL A 695 -19.56 28.58 21.24
CA VAL A 695 -18.94 27.24 21.26
C VAL A 695 -20.01 26.22 21.60
N GLU A 696 -20.20 25.27 20.71
CA GLU A 696 -21.15 24.19 20.85
C GLU A 696 -20.54 22.96 21.52
N SER A 697 -21.33 22.24 22.30
CA SER A 697 -20.90 21.00 22.94
C SER A 697 -20.63 19.87 21.93
N ASN A 698 -21.35 19.90 20.80
CA ASN A 698 -21.16 18.98 19.69
C ASN A 698 -21.32 19.72 18.36
N PRO A 699 -20.25 20.33 17.86
CA PRO A 699 -20.28 21.14 16.64
C PRO A 699 -20.76 20.39 15.41
N MET A 700 -20.49 19.10 15.33
CA MET A 700 -20.88 18.26 14.20
C MET A 700 -22.38 18.13 14.01
N LEU A 701 -23.13 18.13 15.11
CA LEU A 701 -24.59 18.00 15.14
C LEU A 701 -25.31 19.33 15.46
N GLY A 702 -24.57 20.43 15.51
CA GLY A 702 -25.03 21.74 15.92
C GLY A 702 -25.49 22.65 14.78
N LEU A 703 -25.26 23.95 14.93
CA LEU A 703 -25.66 25.00 14.01
C LEU A 703 -24.64 25.19 12.91
N ARG A 704 -24.75 24.37 11.88
CA ARG A 704 -23.88 24.38 10.68
C ARG A 704 -24.67 24.07 9.42
N GLY A 705 -24.09 24.25 8.26
CA GLY A 705 -24.65 23.88 6.96
C GLY A 705 -25.97 24.57 6.67
N VAL A 706 -26.99 23.83 6.22
CA VAL A 706 -28.31 24.36 5.91
C VAL A 706 -28.95 25.06 7.10
N ARG A 707 -28.65 24.65 8.34
CA ARG A 707 -29.17 25.26 9.56
C ARG A 707 -28.68 26.68 9.71
N LEU A 708 -27.42 26.97 9.35
CA LEU A 708 -26.90 28.34 9.24
C LEU A 708 -27.62 29.12 8.17
N SER A 709 -27.92 28.52 7.02
CA SER A 709 -28.65 29.18 5.92
C SER A 709 -30.04 29.60 6.31
N VAL A 710 -30.70 28.83 7.19
CA VAL A 710 -32.03 29.15 7.70
C VAL A 710 -31.97 30.21 8.82
N VAL A 711 -30.98 30.14 9.73
CA VAL A 711 -30.87 31.02 10.89
C VAL A 711 -30.21 32.38 10.57
N PHE A 712 -29.16 32.33 9.72
CA PHE A 712 -28.37 33.51 9.30
C PHE A 712 -28.38 33.63 7.76
N SER A 713 -29.59 33.89 7.20
CA SER A 713 -29.79 33.86 5.73
C SER A 713 -28.91 34.84 4.96
N ASP A 714 -28.41 35.91 5.57
CA ASP A 714 -27.63 36.97 4.91
C ASP A 714 -26.29 36.45 4.38
N LEU A 715 -25.67 35.48 5.10
CA LEU A 715 -24.37 34.92 4.70
C LEU A 715 -24.44 34.04 3.44
N PRO A 716 -25.30 33.00 3.36
CA PRO A 716 -25.47 32.25 2.14
C PRO A 716 -26.03 33.10 0.97
N LEU A 717 -26.89 34.08 1.23
CA LEU A 717 -27.36 35.03 0.23
C LEU A 717 -26.19 35.79 -0.41
N MET A 718 -25.25 36.25 0.40
CA MET A 718 -24.04 36.93 -0.04
C MET A 718 -23.20 35.96 -0.93
N GLN A 719 -23.00 34.71 -0.50
CA GLN A 719 -22.24 33.71 -1.26
C GLN A 719 -22.86 33.42 -2.64
N VAL A 720 -24.18 33.20 -2.68
CA VAL A 720 -24.92 32.97 -3.94
C VAL A 720 -24.80 34.19 -4.86
N ARG A 721 -24.94 35.40 -4.31
CA ARG A 721 -24.78 36.64 -5.07
C ARG A 721 -23.36 36.77 -5.65
N ALA A 722 -22.34 36.42 -4.88
CA ALA A 722 -20.95 36.41 -5.34
C ALA A 722 -20.74 35.49 -6.52
N GLY A 723 -21.16 34.22 -6.41
CA GLY A 723 -21.03 33.22 -7.48
C GLY A 723 -21.83 33.57 -8.73
N ALA A 724 -23.09 34.01 -8.56
CA ALA A 724 -23.96 34.42 -9.66
C ALA A 724 -23.39 35.66 -10.39
N THR A 725 -22.90 36.67 -9.64
CA THR A 725 -22.26 37.86 -10.21
C THR A 725 -20.99 37.49 -10.98
N ALA A 726 -20.16 36.63 -10.45
CA ALA A 726 -18.96 36.13 -11.13
C ALA A 726 -19.30 35.42 -12.44
N ALA A 727 -20.28 34.53 -12.42
CA ALA A 727 -20.76 33.82 -13.60
C ALA A 727 -21.30 34.80 -14.69
N ALA A 728 -22.16 35.74 -14.27
CA ALA A 728 -22.72 36.74 -15.22
C ALA A 728 -21.65 37.59 -15.87
N ARG A 729 -20.63 38.04 -15.15
CA ARG A 729 -19.51 38.82 -15.68
C ARG A 729 -18.67 38.03 -16.65
N LEU A 730 -18.35 36.78 -16.34
CA LEU A 730 -17.61 35.90 -17.23
C LEU A 730 -18.37 35.58 -18.53
N ILE A 731 -19.68 35.37 -18.45
CA ILE A 731 -20.51 35.20 -19.67
C ILE A 731 -20.39 36.43 -20.59
N LYS A 732 -20.40 37.64 -20.02
CA LYS A 732 -20.19 38.88 -20.81
C LYS A 732 -18.80 38.95 -21.46
N GLU A 733 -17.81 38.31 -20.84
CA GLU A 733 -16.44 38.21 -21.40
C GLU A 733 -16.29 37.09 -22.42
N GLY A 734 -17.34 36.30 -22.66
CA GLY A 734 -17.32 35.18 -23.60
C GLY A 734 -16.75 33.88 -23.00
N VAL A 735 -16.62 33.80 -21.68
CA VAL A 735 -16.26 32.59 -20.93
C VAL A 735 -17.53 31.77 -20.69
N ASP A 736 -17.43 30.46 -20.61
CA ASP A 736 -18.53 29.52 -20.31
C ASP A 736 -18.44 28.99 -18.85
N PRO A 737 -18.85 29.76 -17.83
CA PRO A 737 -18.90 29.32 -16.45
C PRO A 737 -20.11 28.41 -16.23
N ARG A 738 -19.90 27.27 -15.59
CA ARG A 738 -20.94 26.31 -15.26
C ARG A 738 -20.98 26.02 -13.76
N PRO A 739 -21.33 27.03 -12.93
CA PRO A 739 -21.46 26.80 -11.50
C PRO A 739 -22.70 25.97 -11.17
N GLU A 740 -22.58 25.10 -10.17
CA GLU A 740 -23.66 24.36 -9.52
C GLU A 740 -23.62 24.68 -8.02
N ILE A 741 -24.76 25.02 -7.41
CA ILE A 741 -24.81 25.36 -5.97
C ILE A 741 -25.26 24.15 -5.18
N MET A 742 -24.51 23.79 -4.14
CA MET A 742 -24.78 22.67 -3.26
C MET A 742 -25.10 23.13 -1.85
N VAL A 743 -26.26 22.74 -1.35
CA VAL A 743 -26.71 23.02 0.03
C VAL A 743 -26.23 21.89 0.96
N PRO A 744 -25.34 22.17 1.94
CA PRO A 744 -24.78 21.13 2.82
C PRO A 744 -25.73 20.75 3.95
N LEU A 745 -25.55 19.55 4.51
CA LEU A 745 -26.14 19.03 5.76
C LEU A 745 -27.67 19.02 5.79
N VAL A 746 -28.35 18.86 4.66
CA VAL A 746 -29.78 18.76 4.60
C VAL A 746 -30.27 17.50 5.32
N SER A 747 -31.22 17.65 6.23
CA SER A 747 -31.87 16.59 6.98
C SER A 747 -33.37 16.50 6.71
N ILE A 748 -34.00 17.63 6.48
CA ILE A 748 -35.44 17.78 6.31
C ILE A 748 -35.71 18.43 4.96
N THR A 749 -36.59 17.87 4.15
CA THR A 749 -36.92 18.38 2.82
C THR A 749 -37.25 19.87 2.83
N ALA A 750 -38.00 20.36 3.86
CA ALA A 750 -38.36 21.78 4.00
C ALA A 750 -37.14 22.71 4.18
N GLU A 751 -36.02 22.23 4.78
CA GLU A 751 -34.78 23.03 4.88
C GLU A 751 -34.23 23.32 3.49
N HIS A 752 -34.19 22.30 2.63
CA HIS A 752 -33.72 22.45 1.25
C HIS A 752 -34.67 23.35 0.45
N VAL A 753 -35.98 23.13 0.51
CA VAL A 753 -36.98 23.92 -0.23
C VAL A 753 -36.87 25.42 0.11
N GLN A 754 -36.83 25.77 1.39
CA GLN A 754 -36.75 27.19 1.83
C GLN A 754 -35.41 27.81 1.38
N THR A 755 -34.30 27.07 1.50
CA THR A 755 -33.00 27.56 1.08
C THR A 755 -32.93 27.73 -0.44
N ARG A 756 -33.49 26.79 -1.20
CA ARG A 756 -33.55 26.85 -2.67
C ARG A 756 -34.35 28.06 -3.16
N GLU A 757 -35.53 28.33 -2.58
CA GLU A 757 -36.32 29.50 -2.93
C GLU A 757 -35.55 30.81 -2.76
N VAL A 758 -34.73 30.89 -1.71
CA VAL A 758 -33.87 32.04 -1.47
C VAL A 758 -32.75 32.14 -2.49
N ILE A 759 -32.08 31.00 -2.83
CA ILE A 759 -31.03 30.92 -3.82
C ILE A 759 -31.55 31.35 -5.21
N GLU A 760 -32.67 30.79 -5.66
CA GLU A 760 -33.26 31.07 -6.97
C GLU A 760 -33.65 32.54 -7.10
N ARG A 761 -34.18 33.13 -6.02
CA ARG A 761 -34.50 34.57 -6.00
C ARG A 761 -33.24 35.42 -6.20
N VAL A 762 -32.13 35.11 -5.53
CA VAL A 762 -30.89 35.87 -5.68
C VAL A 762 -30.31 35.71 -7.07
N ILE A 763 -30.35 34.52 -7.65
CA ILE A 763 -29.90 34.25 -9.01
C ILE A 763 -30.72 35.11 -10.01
N ALA A 764 -32.05 35.15 -9.82
CA ALA A 764 -32.95 35.97 -10.66
C ALA A 764 -32.67 37.49 -10.51
N GLU A 765 -32.43 37.97 -9.30
CA GLU A 765 -32.03 39.37 -9.05
C GLU A 765 -30.75 39.72 -9.80
N VAL A 766 -29.70 38.90 -9.64
CA VAL A 766 -28.39 39.09 -10.31
C VAL A 766 -28.53 39.00 -11.83
N SER A 767 -29.36 38.09 -12.37
CA SER A 767 -29.65 37.97 -13.78
C SER A 767 -30.20 39.30 -14.33
N VAL A 768 -31.12 39.94 -13.61
CA VAL A 768 -31.70 41.24 -14.00
C VAL A 768 -30.69 42.39 -13.86
N GLU A 769 -29.96 42.43 -12.72
CA GLU A 769 -28.95 43.48 -12.46
C GLU A 769 -27.82 43.47 -13.50
N GLU A 770 -27.32 42.27 -13.84
CA GLU A 770 -26.25 42.10 -14.78
C GLU A 770 -26.74 41.97 -16.25
N GLY A 771 -28.04 41.82 -16.48
CA GLY A 771 -28.63 41.69 -17.82
C GLY A 771 -28.16 40.42 -18.57
N VAL A 772 -27.98 39.34 -17.85
CA VAL A 772 -27.54 38.03 -18.34
C VAL A 772 -28.47 36.94 -17.78
N GLU A 773 -28.99 36.09 -18.63
CA GLU A 773 -29.74 34.91 -18.17
C GLU A 773 -28.81 33.91 -17.53
N LEU A 774 -29.06 33.58 -16.25
CA LEU A 774 -28.33 32.62 -15.46
C LEU A 774 -29.22 31.39 -15.18
N ASN A 775 -28.70 30.22 -15.54
CA ASN A 775 -29.30 28.94 -15.20
C ASN A 775 -28.29 28.16 -14.34
N ILE A 776 -28.41 28.25 -13.02
CA ILE A 776 -27.49 27.64 -12.07
C ILE A 776 -28.25 26.53 -11.32
N PRO A 777 -27.88 25.25 -11.52
CA PRO A 777 -28.50 24.12 -10.82
C PRO A 777 -28.30 24.23 -9.29
N VAL A 778 -29.30 23.79 -8.53
CA VAL A 778 -29.30 23.80 -7.08
C VAL A 778 -29.53 22.37 -6.55
N GLY A 779 -28.47 21.77 -6.07
CA GLY A 779 -28.50 20.43 -5.47
C GLY A 779 -28.23 20.44 -3.97
N THR A 780 -28.09 19.26 -3.42
CA THR A 780 -27.84 19.10 -1.99
C THR A 780 -26.81 18.03 -1.70
N MET A 781 -26.11 18.19 -0.55
CA MET A 781 -25.25 17.16 -0.01
C MET A 781 -26.06 16.22 0.89
N LEU A 782 -26.07 14.93 0.56
CA LEU A 782 -26.63 13.87 1.40
C LEU A 782 -25.51 13.28 2.26
N GLU A 783 -25.50 13.66 3.53
CA GLU A 783 -24.42 13.29 4.46
C GLU A 783 -24.95 12.89 5.85
N LEU A 784 -26.28 12.70 5.92
CA LEU A 784 -26.96 12.19 7.10
C LEU A 784 -27.82 10.97 6.71
N PRO A 785 -27.84 9.90 7.51
CA PRO A 785 -28.64 8.70 7.22
C PRO A 785 -30.13 9.02 6.97
N ARG A 786 -30.69 9.98 7.72
CA ARG A 786 -32.07 10.40 7.51
C ARG A 786 -32.31 10.97 6.11
N ALA A 787 -31.41 11.80 5.62
CA ALA A 787 -31.50 12.38 4.27
C ALA A 787 -31.49 11.28 3.19
N CYS A 788 -30.62 10.26 3.32
CA CYS A 788 -30.60 9.11 2.43
C CYS A 788 -31.93 8.33 2.47
N MET A 789 -32.52 8.19 3.63
CA MET A 789 -33.82 7.49 3.78
C MET A 789 -35.01 8.21 3.13
N VAL A 790 -34.98 9.54 3.03
CA VAL A 790 -36.04 10.39 2.42
C VAL A 790 -35.56 11.02 1.11
N ALA A 791 -34.61 10.42 0.43
CA ALA A 791 -34.03 10.94 -0.78
C ALA A 791 -35.04 11.15 -1.92
N ASP A 792 -36.11 10.32 -1.98
CA ASP A 792 -37.25 10.49 -2.90
C ASP A 792 -38.00 11.82 -2.65
N GLU A 793 -38.22 12.20 -1.39
CA GLU A 793 -38.86 13.48 -1.07
C GLU A 793 -38.00 14.69 -1.46
N ILE A 794 -36.66 14.58 -1.21
CA ILE A 794 -35.72 15.66 -1.50
C ILE A 794 -35.51 15.80 -3.03
N ALA A 795 -35.50 14.70 -3.77
CA ALA A 795 -35.27 14.67 -5.22
C ALA A 795 -36.34 15.46 -6.04
N HIS A 796 -37.52 15.68 -5.51
CA HIS A 796 -38.53 16.56 -6.13
C HIS A 796 -38.08 18.03 -6.17
N HIS A 797 -37.08 18.40 -5.37
CA HIS A 797 -36.69 19.78 -5.14
C HIS A 797 -35.18 20.02 -5.34
N ALA A 798 -34.42 19.02 -5.76
CA ALA A 798 -33.01 19.13 -5.99
C ALA A 798 -32.65 18.73 -7.46
N ASP A 799 -31.69 19.41 -8.06
CA ASP A 799 -31.23 19.12 -9.40
C ASP A 799 -30.16 18.03 -9.44
N PHE A 800 -29.43 17.85 -8.34
CA PHE A 800 -28.41 16.79 -8.18
C PHE A 800 -28.22 16.44 -6.69
N PHE A 801 -27.64 15.25 -6.46
CA PHE A 801 -27.16 14.84 -5.13
C PHE A 801 -25.65 14.63 -5.15
N CYS A 802 -25.00 15.10 -4.08
CA CYS A 802 -23.61 14.75 -3.80
C CYS A 802 -23.53 14.12 -2.39
N PHE A 803 -22.83 13.01 -2.24
CA PHE A 803 -22.69 12.34 -0.95
C PHE A 803 -21.43 12.81 -0.23
N GLY A 804 -21.62 13.47 0.94
CA GLY A 804 -20.56 13.81 1.88
C GLY A 804 -20.24 12.60 2.76
N THR A 805 -19.51 11.64 2.22
CA THR A 805 -19.30 10.33 2.87
C THR A 805 -18.50 10.41 4.16
N ASN A 806 -17.76 11.49 4.43
CA ASN A 806 -17.11 11.72 5.73
C ASN A 806 -18.16 11.85 6.84
N ASP A 807 -19.07 12.81 6.73
CA ASP A 807 -20.15 13.04 7.71
C ASP A 807 -21.15 11.89 7.72
N LEU A 808 -21.46 11.31 6.55
CA LEU A 808 -22.35 10.15 6.47
C LEU A 808 -21.76 8.94 7.24
N THR A 809 -20.46 8.71 7.17
CA THR A 809 -19.79 7.66 7.95
C THR A 809 -19.84 7.98 9.44
N GLN A 810 -19.44 9.20 9.84
CA GLN A 810 -19.50 9.63 11.24
C GLN A 810 -20.88 9.43 11.87
N THR A 811 -21.92 9.86 11.17
CA THR A 811 -23.30 9.81 11.66
C THR A 811 -23.90 8.40 11.63
N THR A 812 -23.51 7.57 10.69
CA THR A 812 -23.93 6.16 10.60
C THR A 812 -23.33 5.32 11.71
N PHE A 813 -22.04 5.47 11.98
CA PHE A 813 -21.36 4.76 13.08
C PHE A 813 -21.60 5.41 14.44
N GLY A 814 -21.96 6.70 14.49
CA GLY A 814 -21.97 7.48 15.73
C GLY A 814 -20.56 7.73 16.26
N PHE A 815 -19.56 7.81 15.37
CA PHE A 815 -18.16 8.08 15.69
C PHE A 815 -17.82 9.53 15.32
N SER A 816 -17.10 10.22 16.22
CA SER A 816 -16.35 11.41 15.84
C SER A 816 -15.05 10.97 15.20
N ARG A 817 -14.74 11.41 13.97
CA ARG A 817 -13.53 10.98 13.23
C ARG A 817 -12.28 11.22 14.06
N ASP A 818 -12.07 12.45 14.50
CA ASP A 818 -10.86 12.86 15.21
C ASP A 818 -10.67 12.09 16.52
N ASP A 819 -11.74 11.83 17.24
CA ASP A 819 -11.68 11.04 18.47
C ASP A 819 -11.50 9.55 18.21
N ALA A 820 -12.18 9.00 17.21
CA ALA A 820 -12.19 7.57 16.96
C ALA A 820 -10.85 7.08 16.35
N GLU A 821 -10.33 7.79 15.34
CA GLU A 821 -9.07 7.44 14.68
C GLU A 821 -7.89 7.51 15.65
N ALA A 822 -7.86 8.52 16.52
CA ALA A 822 -6.78 8.68 17.50
C ALA A 822 -6.87 7.71 18.68
N LYS A 823 -8.06 7.30 19.11
CA LYS A 823 -8.26 6.62 20.40
C LYS A 823 -8.53 5.13 20.31
N PHE A 824 -9.38 4.65 19.39
CA PHE A 824 -9.83 3.27 19.43
C PHE A 824 -9.90 2.52 18.08
N ILE A 825 -9.98 3.18 16.92
CA ILE A 825 -10.00 2.49 15.62
C ILE A 825 -8.75 1.60 15.43
N PRO A 826 -7.51 2.03 15.73
CA PRO A 826 -6.35 1.17 15.61
C PRO A 826 -6.46 -0.10 16.46
N LEU A 827 -7.03 0.01 17.66
CA LEU A 827 -7.27 -1.13 18.54
C LEU A 827 -8.37 -2.06 17.98
N TYR A 828 -9.43 -1.51 17.40
CA TYR A 828 -10.52 -2.27 16.78
C TYR A 828 -10.02 -3.04 15.55
N MET A 829 -9.16 -2.42 14.75
CA MET A 829 -8.46 -3.08 13.63
C MET A 829 -7.56 -4.21 14.15
N HIS A 830 -6.74 -3.93 15.16
CA HIS A 830 -5.88 -4.92 15.79
C HIS A 830 -6.66 -6.12 16.34
N LYS A 831 -7.84 -5.87 16.97
CA LYS A 831 -8.73 -6.92 17.51
C LYS A 831 -9.61 -7.58 16.46
N LYS A 832 -9.52 -7.17 15.18
CA LYS A 832 -10.38 -7.65 14.08
C LYS A 832 -11.88 -7.37 14.32
N ILE A 833 -12.22 -6.33 15.09
CA ILE A 833 -13.60 -5.84 15.26
C ILE A 833 -14.01 -5.06 14.01
N LEU A 834 -13.09 -4.24 13.47
CA LEU A 834 -13.18 -3.64 12.15
C LEU A 834 -12.19 -4.33 11.20
N LYS A 835 -12.60 -4.52 9.97
CA LYS A 835 -11.76 -5.07 8.91
C LYS A 835 -10.87 -4.00 8.29
N ASP A 836 -11.46 -2.86 7.98
CA ASP A 836 -10.81 -1.68 7.40
C ASP A 836 -11.18 -0.44 8.23
N ASN A 837 -10.40 0.65 8.15
CA ASN A 837 -10.77 1.92 8.75
C ASN A 837 -11.95 2.51 7.95
N PRO A 838 -13.13 2.73 8.55
CA PRO A 838 -14.31 3.20 7.83
C PRO A 838 -14.20 4.64 7.32
N PHE A 839 -13.18 5.40 7.73
CA PHE A 839 -12.88 6.74 7.23
C PHE A 839 -11.91 6.74 6.04
N GLU A 840 -11.24 5.62 5.77
CA GLU A 840 -10.37 5.43 4.60
C GLU A 840 -11.09 4.65 3.50
N THR A 841 -11.69 3.51 3.85
CA THR A 841 -12.44 2.65 2.92
C THR A 841 -13.91 2.62 3.34
N ILE A 842 -14.81 2.87 2.40
CA ILE A 842 -16.25 2.97 2.68
C ILE A 842 -16.80 1.67 3.27
N ASP A 843 -17.51 1.80 4.38
CA ASP A 843 -18.20 0.68 5.01
C ASP A 843 -19.44 0.24 4.21
N THR A 844 -19.74 -1.04 4.25
CA THR A 844 -20.86 -1.63 3.50
C THR A 844 -22.21 -1.05 3.87
N ALA A 845 -22.44 -0.65 5.13
CA ALA A 845 -23.70 -0.03 5.55
C ALA A 845 -23.80 1.42 5.05
N VAL A 846 -22.67 2.15 5.00
CA VAL A 846 -22.63 3.49 4.41
C VAL A 846 -22.87 3.42 2.91
N LEU A 847 -22.22 2.47 2.22
CA LEU A 847 -22.42 2.22 0.80
C LEU A 847 -23.87 1.88 0.47
N GLU A 848 -24.55 1.11 1.32
CA GLU A 848 -25.97 0.77 1.17
C GLU A 848 -26.89 1.99 1.32
N LEU A 849 -26.55 2.92 2.21
CA LEU A 849 -27.27 4.20 2.33
C LEU A 849 -27.14 5.04 1.04
N VAL A 850 -25.91 5.09 0.47
CA VAL A 850 -25.69 5.78 -0.82
C VAL A 850 -26.50 5.11 -1.92
N ARG A 851 -26.43 3.78 -2.06
CA ARG A 851 -27.20 3.00 -3.05
C ARG A 851 -28.71 3.28 -2.96
N MET A 852 -29.24 3.19 -1.74
CA MET A 852 -30.67 3.45 -1.50
C MET A 852 -31.08 4.87 -1.91
N ALA A 853 -30.24 5.86 -1.64
CA ALA A 853 -30.53 7.24 -1.97
C ALA A 853 -30.44 7.48 -3.49
N VAL A 854 -29.49 6.87 -4.18
CA VAL A 854 -29.38 6.92 -5.66
C VAL A 854 -30.60 6.29 -6.31
N GLU A 855 -31.00 5.07 -5.90
CA GLU A 855 -32.20 4.40 -6.43
C GLU A 855 -33.46 5.23 -6.26
N LYS A 856 -33.68 5.81 -5.07
CA LYS A 856 -34.84 6.66 -4.78
C LYS A 856 -34.81 7.97 -5.59
N GLY A 857 -33.64 8.62 -5.64
CA GLY A 857 -33.47 9.86 -6.39
C GLY A 857 -33.71 9.66 -7.88
N ARG A 858 -33.07 8.64 -8.48
CA ARG A 858 -33.20 8.30 -9.91
C ARG A 858 -34.62 7.87 -10.30
N ALA A 859 -35.32 7.17 -9.40
CA ALA A 859 -36.73 6.82 -9.61
C ALA A 859 -37.67 8.05 -9.57
N THR A 860 -37.29 9.10 -8.83
CA THR A 860 -38.09 10.33 -8.70
C THR A 860 -37.75 11.34 -9.81
N ASN A 861 -36.49 11.55 -10.08
CA ASN A 861 -35.96 12.45 -11.12
C ASN A 861 -34.88 11.69 -11.93
N PRO A 862 -35.24 11.11 -13.10
CA PRO A 862 -34.33 10.33 -13.93
C PRO A 862 -33.15 11.14 -14.52
N ASP A 863 -33.29 12.45 -14.63
CA ASP A 863 -32.26 13.34 -15.19
C ASP A 863 -31.25 13.83 -14.13
N MET A 864 -31.47 13.45 -12.85
CA MET A 864 -30.61 13.82 -11.74
C MET A 864 -29.27 13.06 -11.82
N HIS A 865 -28.17 13.76 -11.52
CA HIS A 865 -26.86 13.13 -11.37
C HIS A 865 -26.46 13.01 -9.90
N PHE A 866 -25.62 12.00 -9.64
CA PHE A 866 -25.23 11.56 -8.30
C PHE A 866 -23.71 11.47 -8.18
N GLY A 867 -23.15 12.18 -7.23
CA GLY A 867 -21.70 12.20 -7.01
C GLY A 867 -21.29 11.93 -5.58
N VAL A 868 -20.01 11.63 -5.40
CA VAL A 868 -19.40 11.47 -4.08
C VAL A 868 -18.22 12.41 -3.96
N CYS A 869 -18.13 13.18 -2.88
CA CYS A 869 -17.06 14.14 -2.65
C CYS A 869 -16.30 13.96 -1.33
N GLY A 870 -16.60 12.93 -0.53
CA GLY A 870 -15.85 12.57 0.66
C GLY A 870 -14.52 11.89 0.31
N GLU A 871 -13.69 11.61 1.33
CA GLU A 871 -12.37 10.96 1.17
C GLU A 871 -12.43 9.62 0.40
N HIS A 872 -13.55 8.91 0.51
CA HIS A 872 -13.80 7.65 -0.19
C HIS A 872 -13.80 7.78 -1.73
N GLY A 873 -14.04 8.99 -2.26
CA GLY A 873 -13.93 9.27 -3.69
C GLY A 873 -12.50 9.15 -4.25
N GLY A 874 -11.49 9.11 -3.38
CA GLY A 874 -10.09 8.90 -3.73
C GLY A 874 -9.53 7.52 -3.33
N ASP A 875 -10.32 6.64 -2.71
CA ASP A 875 -9.90 5.29 -2.34
C ASP A 875 -10.32 4.26 -3.40
N PRO A 876 -9.35 3.52 -4.01
CA PRO A 876 -9.64 2.58 -5.09
C PRO A 876 -10.67 1.49 -4.74
N LYS A 877 -10.69 1.01 -3.50
CA LYS A 877 -11.67 0.00 -3.06
C LYS A 877 -13.07 0.60 -2.97
N SER A 878 -13.17 1.81 -2.41
CA SER A 878 -14.43 2.55 -2.29
C SER A 878 -14.98 2.92 -3.66
N ILE A 879 -14.15 3.39 -4.58
CA ILE A 879 -14.52 3.75 -5.95
C ILE A 879 -15.22 2.59 -6.65
N LYS A 880 -14.67 1.37 -6.54
CA LYS A 880 -15.30 0.17 -7.10
C LYS A 880 -16.70 -0.09 -6.52
N GLY A 881 -16.85 0.04 -5.22
CA GLY A 881 -18.16 -0.10 -4.56
C GLY A 881 -19.15 1.00 -4.98
N LEU A 882 -18.69 2.23 -5.05
CA LEU A 882 -19.51 3.39 -5.40
C LEU A 882 -20.08 3.27 -6.84
N PHE A 883 -19.28 2.88 -7.83
CA PHE A 883 -19.77 2.68 -9.19
C PHE A 883 -20.55 1.37 -9.33
N ASN A 884 -20.03 0.24 -8.85
CA ASN A 884 -20.62 -1.08 -9.17
C ASN A 884 -21.78 -1.48 -8.27
N VAL A 885 -21.91 -0.90 -7.08
CA VAL A 885 -22.98 -1.22 -6.11
C VAL A 885 -23.94 -0.06 -5.90
N ALA A 886 -23.42 1.16 -5.71
CA ALA A 886 -24.24 2.32 -5.45
C ALA A 886 -24.69 3.05 -6.72
N ASP A 887 -24.11 2.78 -7.89
CA ASP A 887 -24.49 3.31 -9.20
C ASP A 887 -24.43 4.86 -9.26
N VAL A 888 -23.34 5.43 -8.70
CA VAL A 888 -23.09 6.87 -8.78
C VAL A 888 -22.53 7.25 -10.16
N ASP A 889 -22.74 8.49 -10.59
CA ASP A 889 -22.29 8.97 -11.89
C ASP A 889 -20.85 9.50 -11.85
N TYR A 890 -20.42 10.03 -10.67
CA TYR A 890 -19.04 10.50 -10.51
C TYR A 890 -18.52 10.34 -9.08
N VAL A 891 -17.19 10.24 -8.99
CA VAL A 891 -16.45 10.41 -7.74
C VAL A 891 -15.59 11.68 -7.81
N SER A 892 -15.37 12.33 -6.68
CA SER A 892 -14.56 13.55 -6.57
C SER A 892 -13.51 13.36 -5.46
N CYS A 893 -12.27 13.69 -5.77
CA CYS A 893 -11.12 13.49 -4.87
C CYS A 893 -10.14 14.68 -4.92
N SER A 894 -9.12 14.67 -4.06
CA SER A 894 -8.06 15.69 -4.11
C SER A 894 -7.28 15.62 -5.43
N PRO A 895 -6.63 16.71 -5.88
CA PRO A 895 -5.95 16.79 -7.19
C PRO A 895 -4.98 15.63 -7.44
N TYR A 896 -4.10 15.31 -6.48
CA TYR A 896 -3.10 14.24 -6.61
C TYR A 896 -3.70 12.82 -6.68
N ARG A 897 -4.97 12.65 -6.27
CA ARG A 897 -5.67 11.35 -6.36
C ARG A 897 -6.44 11.17 -7.68
N VAL A 898 -6.54 12.20 -8.51
CA VAL A 898 -7.25 12.10 -9.81
C VAL A 898 -6.71 10.97 -10.69
N PRO A 899 -5.39 10.80 -10.90
CA PRO A 899 -4.87 9.69 -11.70
C PRO A 899 -5.24 8.30 -11.14
N LEU A 900 -5.20 8.15 -9.81
CA LEU A 900 -5.60 6.92 -9.13
C LEU A 900 -7.09 6.63 -9.33
N ALA A 901 -7.92 7.67 -9.18
CA ALA A 901 -9.38 7.56 -9.33
C ALA A 901 -9.76 7.21 -10.78
N ARG A 902 -9.09 7.77 -11.81
CA ARG A 902 -9.28 7.43 -13.22
C ARG A 902 -9.00 5.94 -13.49
N LEU A 903 -7.88 5.44 -12.95
CA LEU A 903 -7.53 4.02 -13.09
C LEU A 903 -8.52 3.12 -12.35
N ALA A 904 -8.87 3.45 -11.10
CA ALA A 904 -9.82 2.68 -10.30
C ALA A 904 -11.23 2.66 -10.91
N ALA A 905 -11.69 3.79 -11.48
CA ALA A 905 -12.96 3.89 -12.20
C ALA A 905 -13.00 3.00 -13.44
N ALA A 906 -11.89 2.92 -14.21
CA ALA A 906 -11.75 2.01 -15.34
C ALA A 906 -11.77 0.53 -14.89
N GLN A 907 -11.06 0.21 -13.82
CA GLN A 907 -11.04 -1.13 -13.26
C GLN A 907 -12.43 -1.56 -12.73
N ALA A 908 -13.18 -0.63 -12.10
CA ALA A 908 -14.55 -0.87 -11.69
C ALA A 908 -15.44 -1.25 -12.90
N LYS A 909 -15.32 -0.50 -13.99
CA LYS A 909 -16.04 -0.76 -15.25
C LYS A 909 -15.71 -2.14 -15.83
N LEU A 910 -14.43 -2.52 -15.85
CA LEU A 910 -13.99 -3.82 -16.32
C LEU A 910 -14.50 -4.97 -15.44
N GLU A 911 -14.57 -4.76 -14.13
CA GLU A 911 -15.08 -5.74 -13.18
C GLU A 911 -16.59 -5.96 -13.39
N ALA A 912 -17.36 -4.88 -13.57
CA ALA A 912 -18.79 -4.96 -13.90
C ALA A 912 -19.04 -5.74 -15.19
N LYS A 913 -18.27 -5.46 -16.26
CA LYS A 913 -18.36 -6.18 -17.55
C LYS A 913 -18.04 -7.68 -17.45
N ARG A 914 -17.20 -8.10 -16.50
CA ARG A 914 -16.88 -9.52 -16.27
C ARG A 914 -17.96 -10.26 -15.46
N SER A 915 -18.71 -9.50 -14.64
CA SER A 915 -19.75 -10.05 -13.76
C SER A 915 -21.11 -10.14 -14.43
N ALA A 916 -21.35 -9.38 -15.51
CA ALA A 916 -22.53 -9.39 -16.37
C ALA A 916 -22.45 -10.52 -17.40
#